data_641363ef797ecd7be0cd0aed81c4f93c
#
_entry.id   641363ef797ecd7be0cd0aed81c4f93c
#
_cell.length_a   1.000
_cell.length_b   1.000
_cell.length_c   1.000
_cell.angle_alpha   90.00
_cell.angle_beta   90.00
_cell.angle_gamma   90.00
#
_symmetry.space_group_name_H-M   'P 1'
#
loop_
_entity.id
_entity.type
_entity.pdbx_description
1 polymer ?
#
loop_
_entity_poly.entity_id
_entity_poly.type
_entity_poly.pdbx_seq_one_letter_code
_entity_poly.pdbx_strand_id
1 'polypeptide(L)'
;MTLTQARALYRDGRYTEASAMLDEILASAPGAAQPASVLGLCKVRLGDSAAGLDLLARAAAAAPRDGEVVLNFGIGLMAAKHASEAVHLFRQAEILLPHDPAPVLNLASALLLLGDIRGARTAARKARLRAPGLAEAHYTMGLVDAAGDDLPAAERLFARAVALAPGFAEAWLNLGVTRYRRNDVGGARVALRKALSARPGFPAAVANLAVLDLLDGEIDAANATLEAALAANPDNPELRLARVTGLVADDRPDEALALLDGPPPDEPSAALHWRLEYSLALLQTNRAEEARAIVGQLGSVPPAFLPLLDLRLVMLALHDGEVERARARAETMQQRLRDTAGMLPEHRIAGWFNVARFWQHIREPGLAFDARAQGHRLLGQLQPFSRDHYAAFMEATMAAFDGARFRDGPRAGTLDSAPVFIVGMPRSGTTLTEHILAAHRDVHGAGERGALAGAYARAGGGWESPDGPSAVAALDNATLDGIAGPYLEQLHALAPGKARIVDKMPGNFRLLGFAALLLPGARVISCVSDPRDIGTSIFQHRFNGYHPYSHDIADLGWYIARQRRLMRHWDSVLPLPILHLELTDWVRDFAGTLRRVLDFLDLPYDPACERFHQQDRKVRTVSRFQVRVPVNDHGIGRWQPISDRLRPLIAELEAAGEDLGPVDPAFRAPETDRQTI
;
A
#
# COMPACT_ATOMS: atom_id res chain seq x y z
N MET A 1 -6.06 -21.22 49.55
CA MET A 1 -5.71 -20.89 48.14
C MET A 1 -4.91 -22.02 47.53
N THR A 2 -5.07 -22.33 46.22
CA THR A 2 -4.43 -23.48 45.60
C THR A 2 -3.46 -23.06 44.50
N LEU A 3 -2.38 -23.85 44.31
CA LEU A 3 -1.46 -23.65 43.19
C LEU A 3 -2.14 -23.65 41.82
N THR A 4 -3.20 -24.46 41.68
CA THR A 4 -4.00 -24.52 40.46
C THR A 4 -4.68 -23.18 40.16
N GLN A 5 -5.22 -22.47 41.14
CA GLN A 5 -5.81 -21.13 40.98
C GLN A 5 -4.75 -20.09 40.60
N ALA A 6 -3.55 -20.14 41.25
CA ALA A 6 -2.44 -19.23 40.93
C ALA A 6 -1.97 -19.45 39.46
N ARG A 7 -1.89 -20.70 38.99
CA ARG A 7 -1.53 -21.04 37.62
C ARG A 7 -2.59 -20.55 36.62
N ALA A 8 -3.89 -20.59 36.99
CA ALA A 8 -4.95 -20.04 36.16
C ALA A 8 -4.79 -18.51 36.00
N LEU A 9 -4.57 -17.78 37.10
CA LEU A 9 -4.29 -16.34 37.10
C LEU A 9 -3.05 -15.99 36.24
N TYR A 10 -1.98 -16.79 36.35
CA TYR A 10 -0.78 -16.59 35.51
C TYR A 10 -1.12 -16.75 34.03
N ARG A 11 -1.88 -17.78 33.64
CA ARG A 11 -2.32 -17.99 32.25
C ARG A 11 -3.21 -16.87 31.72
N ASP A 12 -4.03 -16.29 32.60
CA ASP A 12 -4.92 -15.16 32.28
C ASP A 12 -4.18 -13.80 32.26
N GLY A 13 -2.85 -13.79 32.47
CA GLY A 13 -2.03 -12.56 32.47
C GLY A 13 -2.14 -11.73 33.76
N ARG A 14 -2.85 -12.21 34.79
CA ARG A 14 -3.07 -11.53 36.08
C ARG A 14 -1.90 -11.78 37.03
N TYR A 15 -0.71 -11.36 36.61
CA TYR A 15 0.55 -11.72 37.27
C TYR A 15 0.67 -11.17 38.68
N THR A 16 0.15 -9.96 38.97
CA THR A 16 0.17 -9.37 40.31
C THR A 16 -0.66 -10.18 41.29
N GLU A 17 -1.84 -10.60 40.89
CA GLU A 17 -2.74 -11.40 41.70
C GLU A 17 -2.19 -12.82 41.92
N ALA A 18 -1.64 -13.40 40.86
CA ALA A 18 -0.96 -14.69 40.94
C ALA A 18 0.22 -14.63 41.92
N SER A 19 1.05 -13.55 41.89
CA SER A 19 2.16 -13.34 42.82
C SER A 19 1.69 -13.28 44.26
N ALA A 20 0.69 -12.46 44.56
CA ALA A 20 0.17 -12.33 45.94
C ALA A 20 -0.34 -13.67 46.47
N MET A 21 -1.06 -14.45 45.66
CA MET A 21 -1.52 -15.79 46.06
C MET A 21 -0.39 -16.76 46.24
N LEU A 22 0.67 -16.70 45.43
CA LEU A 22 1.83 -17.58 45.54
C LEU A 22 2.70 -17.22 46.78
N ASP A 23 2.80 -15.94 47.12
CA ASP A 23 3.49 -15.49 48.35
C ASP A 23 2.79 -16.05 49.59
N GLU A 24 1.45 -16.08 49.66
CA GLU A 24 0.71 -16.70 50.78
C GLU A 24 0.91 -18.22 50.82
N ILE A 25 0.94 -18.92 49.67
CA ILE A 25 1.24 -20.35 49.63
C ILE A 25 2.65 -20.64 50.14
N LEU A 26 3.63 -19.82 49.73
CA LEU A 26 5.03 -19.98 50.16
C LEU A 26 5.23 -19.57 51.60
N ALA A 27 4.46 -18.66 52.18
CA ALA A 27 4.49 -18.36 53.61
C ALA A 27 4.12 -19.59 54.45
N SER A 28 3.22 -20.45 53.97
CA SER A 28 2.83 -21.70 54.64
C SER A 28 3.76 -22.88 54.28
N ALA A 29 4.46 -22.83 53.16
CA ALA A 29 5.35 -23.89 52.67
C ALA A 29 6.59 -23.29 51.97
N PRO A 30 7.56 -22.71 52.73
CA PRO A 30 8.66 -21.95 52.16
C PRO A 30 9.60 -22.71 51.21
N GLY A 31 9.64 -24.04 51.28
CA GLY A 31 10.47 -24.90 50.40
C GLY A 31 9.74 -25.48 49.19
N ALA A 32 8.49 -25.09 48.93
CA ALA A 32 7.70 -25.66 47.84
C ALA A 32 8.18 -25.18 46.45
N ALA A 33 8.89 -26.03 45.73
CA ALA A 33 9.55 -25.68 44.47
C ALA A 33 8.58 -25.28 43.36
N GLN A 34 7.43 -25.95 43.22
CA GLN A 34 6.46 -25.63 42.18
C GLN A 34 5.83 -24.23 42.35
N PRO A 35 5.26 -23.84 43.53
CA PRO A 35 4.80 -22.47 43.73
C PRO A 35 5.91 -21.43 43.54
N ALA A 36 7.14 -21.70 44.03
CA ALA A 36 8.27 -20.80 43.87
C ALA A 36 8.62 -20.59 42.37
N SER A 37 8.58 -21.66 41.57
CA SER A 37 8.83 -21.53 40.11
C SER A 37 7.78 -20.69 39.40
N VAL A 38 6.51 -20.82 39.74
CA VAL A 38 5.43 -20.00 39.12
C VAL A 38 5.53 -18.55 39.62
N LEU A 39 5.88 -18.29 40.87
CA LEU A 39 6.13 -16.94 41.39
C LEU A 39 7.31 -16.28 40.68
N GLY A 40 8.38 -17.03 40.43
CA GLY A 40 9.52 -16.55 39.66
C GLY A 40 9.15 -16.11 38.26
N LEU A 41 8.29 -16.88 37.55
CA LEU A 41 7.73 -16.49 36.28
C LEU A 41 6.88 -15.20 36.35
N CYS A 42 6.04 -15.07 37.39
CA CYS A 42 5.24 -13.86 37.60
C CYS A 42 6.18 -12.62 37.78
N LYS A 43 7.24 -12.72 38.59
CA LYS A 43 8.20 -11.62 38.81
C LYS A 43 8.89 -11.22 37.50
N VAL A 44 9.35 -12.18 36.70
CA VAL A 44 9.95 -11.89 35.38
C VAL A 44 8.95 -11.15 34.47
N ARG A 45 7.67 -11.56 34.46
CA ARG A 45 6.63 -10.91 33.67
C ARG A 45 6.26 -9.52 34.16
N LEU A 46 6.43 -9.24 35.44
CA LEU A 46 6.24 -7.92 36.07
C LEU A 46 7.47 -6.99 35.94
N GLY A 47 8.53 -7.45 35.25
CA GLY A 47 9.73 -6.66 34.99
C GLY A 47 10.85 -6.85 36.00
N ASP A 48 10.61 -7.57 37.12
CA ASP A 48 11.66 -7.92 38.12
C ASP A 48 12.39 -9.22 37.71
N SER A 49 13.11 -9.11 36.59
CA SER A 49 13.81 -10.28 36.01
C SER A 49 14.88 -10.85 36.95
N ALA A 50 15.59 -10.03 37.70
CA ALA A 50 16.67 -10.50 38.59
C ALA A 50 16.14 -11.36 39.73
N ALA A 51 15.15 -10.85 40.49
CA ALA A 51 14.54 -11.61 41.57
C ALA A 51 13.74 -12.83 41.04
N GLY A 52 13.11 -12.69 39.89
CA GLY A 52 12.40 -13.80 39.26
C GLY A 52 13.31 -14.95 38.87
N LEU A 53 14.45 -14.67 38.23
CA LEU A 53 15.44 -15.68 37.82
C LEU A 53 16.14 -16.32 39.03
N ASP A 54 16.47 -15.56 40.08
CA ASP A 54 17.03 -16.13 41.31
C ASP A 54 16.05 -17.13 41.94
N LEU A 55 14.78 -16.78 42.00
CA LEU A 55 13.74 -17.65 42.55
C LEU A 55 13.55 -18.93 41.72
N LEU A 56 13.56 -18.81 40.39
CA LEU A 56 13.49 -19.94 39.44
C LEU A 56 14.70 -20.86 39.59
N ALA A 57 15.92 -20.30 39.69
CA ALA A 57 17.15 -21.07 39.89
C ALA A 57 17.13 -21.85 41.19
N ARG A 58 16.75 -21.21 42.30
CA ARG A 58 16.62 -21.88 43.62
C ARG A 58 15.56 -22.98 43.61
N ALA A 59 14.41 -22.73 42.97
CA ALA A 59 13.36 -23.75 42.82
C ALA A 59 13.85 -24.96 42.02
N ALA A 60 14.58 -24.73 40.92
CA ALA A 60 15.14 -25.80 40.07
C ALA A 60 16.27 -26.57 40.83
N ALA A 61 17.07 -25.89 41.64
CA ALA A 61 18.08 -26.53 42.48
C ALA A 61 17.46 -27.40 43.59
N ALA A 62 16.33 -26.94 44.17
CA ALA A 62 15.60 -27.70 45.21
C ALA A 62 14.85 -28.92 44.62
N ALA A 63 14.43 -28.87 43.35
CA ALA A 63 13.68 -29.96 42.70
C ALA A 63 14.20 -30.26 41.27
N PRO A 64 15.46 -30.72 41.12
CA PRO A 64 16.12 -30.88 39.81
C PRO A 64 15.55 -31.99 38.93
N ARG A 65 14.69 -32.85 39.51
CA ARG A 65 13.95 -33.92 38.78
C ARG A 65 12.47 -33.57 38.51
N ASP A 66 12.02 -32.42 38.97
CA ASP A 66 10.69 -31.91 38.64
C ASP A 66 10.75 -31.21 37.27
N GLY A 67 10.27 -31.90 36.25
CA GLY A 67 10.33 -31.43 34.86
C GLY A 67 9.58 -30.11 34.64
N GLU A 68 8.52 -29.85 35.41
CA GLU A 68 7.74 -28.61 35.30
C GLU A 68 8.51 -27.41 35.89
N VAL A 69 9.21 -27.62 37.02
CA VAL A 69 10.04 -26.57 37.61
C VAL A 69 11.22 -26.24 36.69
N VAL A 70 11.88 -27.25 36.12
CA VAL A 70 12.95 -27.07 35.13
C VAL A 70 12.46 -26.34 33.88
N LEU A 71 11.28 -26.71 33.37
CA LEU A 71 10.63 -26.03 32.23
C LEU A 71 10.36 -24.56 32.54
N ASN A 72 9.79 -24.26 33.72
CA ASN A 72 9.51 -22.90 34.14
C ASN A 72 10.77 -22.04 34.24
N PHE A 73 11.88 -22.60 34.69
CA PHE A 73 13.15 -21.86 34.70
C PHE A 73 13.63 -21.54 33.28
N GLY A 74 13.53 -22.48 32.35
CA GLY A 74 13.83 -22.22 30.93
C GLY A 74 12.92 -21.12 30.32
N ILE A 75 11.64 -21.14 30.65
CA ILE A 75 10.67 -20.10 30.22
C ILE A 75 11.06 -18.74 30.82
N GLY A 76 11.45 -18.68 32.07
CA GLY A 76 11.91 -17.45 32.71
C GLY A 76 13.15 -16.87 32.02
N LEU A 77 14.13 -17.72 31.69
CA LEU A 77 15.34 -17.32 30.95
C LEU A 77 15.01 -16.79 29.57
N MET A 78 14.08 -17.45 28.85
CA MET A 78 13.59 -16.95 27.53
C MET A 78 12.96 -15.55 27.65
N ALA A 79 12.14 -15.34 28.67
CA ALA A 79 11.51 -14.05 28.88
C ALA A 79 12.53 -12.95 29.26
N ALA A 80 13.64 -13.33 29.90
CA ALA A 80 14.77 -12.46 30.23
C ALA A 80 15.79 -12.32 29.08
N LYS A 81 15.52 -12.82 27.89
CA LYS A 81 16.40 -12.79 26.69
C LYS A 81 17.67 -13.67 26.80
N HIS A 82 17.70 -14.68 27.69
CA HIS A 82 18.80 -15.63 27.90
C HIS A 82 18.56 -16.97 27.14
N ALA A 83 18.33 -16.90 25.84
CA ALA A 83 17.92 -18.06 25.02
C ALA A 83 18.95 -19.21 25.02
N SER A 84 20.26 -18.93 25.06
CA SER A 84 21.32 -19.94 25.06
C SER A 84 21.30 -20.82 26.31
N GLU A 85 21.06 -20.22 27.48
CA GLU A 85 20.95 -20.93 28.76
C GLU A 85 19.64 -21.73 28.83
N ALA A 86 18.56 -21.17 28.31
CA ALA A 86 17.26 -21.83 28.27
C ALA A 86 17.26 -23.15 27.47
N VAL A 87 18.05 -23.25 26.38
CA VAL A 87 18.18 -24.49 25.56
C VAL A 87 18.58 -25.69 26.40
N HIS A 88 19.51 -25.52 27.36
CA HIS A 88 19.97 -26.62 28.23
C HIS A 88 18.81 -27.10 29.11
N LEU A 89 18.08 -26.20 29.73
CA LEU A 89 16.95 -26.53 30.60
C LEU A 89 15.79 -27.18 29.83
N PHE A 90 15.49 -26.71 28.64
CA PHE A 90 14.45 -27.33 27.81
C PHE A 90 14.82 -28.76 27.39
N ARG A 91 16.10 -29.05 27.12
CA ARG A 91 16.57 -30.44 26.87
C ARG A 91 16.46 -31.31 28.11
N GLN A 92 16.77 -30.76 29.28
CA GLN A 92 16.58 -31.48 30.55
C GLN A 92 15.08 -31.73 30.83
N ALA A 93 14.24 -30.70 30.65
CA ALA A 93 12.78 -30.83 30.80
C ALA A 93 12.17 -31.84 29.78
N GLU A 94 12.69 -31.91 28.57
CA GLU A 94 12.26 -32.91 27.58
C GLU A 94 12.49 -34.35 28.08
N ILE A 95 13.58 -34.61 28.76
CA ILE A 95 13.88 -35.95 29.34
C ILE A 95 12.93 -36.25 30.49
N LEU A 96 12.65 -35.24 31.33
CA LEU A 96 11.81 -35.39 32.53
C LEU A 96 10.31 -35.45 32.20
N LEU A 97 9.89 -34.87 31.04
CA LEU A 97 8.53 -34.79 30.58
C LEU A 97 8.41 -35.36 29.15
N PRO A 98 8.63 -36.68 28.93
CA PRO A 98 8.80 -37.24 27.60
C PRO A 98 7.53 -37.18 26.73
N HIS A 99 6.35 -37.08 27.34
CA HIS A 99 5.06 -37.00 26.64
C HIS A 99 4.50 -35.59 26.50
N ASP A 100 5.05 -34.62 27.26
CA ASP A 100 4.63 -33.23 27.18
C ASP A 100 5.23 -32.55 25.95
N PRO A 101 4.44 -31.87 25.11
CA PRO A 101 4.96 -31.11 23.97
C PRO A 101 5.65 -29.79 24.40
N ALA A 102 5.37 -29.23 25.59
CA ALA A 102 5.82 -27.93 26.00
C ALA A 102 7.36 -27.76 26.03
N PRO A 103 8.15 -28.72 26.57
CA PRO A 103 9.61 -28.60 26.54
C PRO A 103 10.18 -28.50 25.11
N VAL A 104 9.68 -29.29 24.18
CA VAL A 104 10.18 -29.30 22.79
C VAL A 104 9.68 -28.11 21.99
N LEU A 105 8.49 -27.57 22.29
CA LEU A 105 8.01 -26.30 21.72
C LEU A 105 8.90 -25.12 22.12
N ASN A 106 9.18 -25.01 23.43
CA ASN A 106 10.05 -23.94 23.93
C ASN A 106 11.50 -24.12 23.44
N LEU A 107 11.99 -25.37 23.34
CA LEU A 107 13.30 -25.67 22.75
C LEU A 107 13.37 -25.22 21.28
N ALA A 108 12.33 -25.50 20.49
CA ALA A 108 12.26 -25.06 19.09
C ALA A 108 12.30 -23.53 18.98
N SER A 109 11.54 -22.83 19.84
CA SER A 109 11.53 -21.36 19.88
C SER A 109 12.88 -20.79 20.28
N ALA A 110 13.55 -21.37 21.29
CA ALA A 110 14.89 -20.93 21.73
C ALA A 110 15.95 -21.14 20.64
N LEU A 111 15.95 -22.30 19.98
CA LEU A 111 16.88 -22.61 18.89
C LEU A 111 16.63 -21.73 17.67
N LEU A 112 15.37 -21.42 17.37
CA LEU A 112 15.01 -20.51 16.30
C LEU A 112 15.56 -19.09 16.56
N LEU A 113 15.42 -18.61 17.78
CA LEU A 113 15.95 -17.30 18.21
C LEU A 113 17.49 -17.24 18.10
N LEU A 114 18.16 -18.37 18.33
CA LEU A 114 19.62 -18.52 18.19
C LEU A 114 20.08 -18.77 16.74
N GLY A 115 19.15 -18.84 15.77
CA GLY A 115 19.47 -19.12 14.36
C GLY A 115 19.76 -20.59 14.03
N ASP A 116 19.63 -21.50 15.00
CA ASP A 116 19.76 -22.95 14.73
C ASP A 116 18.47 -23.52 14.13
N ILE A 117 18.26 -23.24 12.85
CA ILE A 117 17.08 -23.70 12.12
C ILE A 117 16.96 -25.23 12.06
N ARG A 118 18.10 -25.95 11.99
CA ARG A 118 18.11 -27.43 11.97
C ARG A 118 17.67 -28.03 13.28
N GLY A 119 18.22 -27.53 14.37
CA GLY A 119 17.83 -27.92 15.73
C GLY A 119 16.38 -27.57 16.03
N ALA A 120 15.95 -26.36 15.71
CA ALA A 120 14.57 -25.91 15.84
C ALA A 120 13.58 -26.81 15.08
N ARG A 121 13.90 -27.17 13.81
CA ARG A 121 13.08 -28.08 13.00
C ARG A 121 12.93 -29.47 13.62
N THR A 122 14.02 -29.99 14.20
CA THR A 122 13.99 -31.28 14.89
C THR A 122 13.09 -31.25 16.11
N ALA A 123 13.20 -30.20 16.95
CA ALA A 123 12.38 -30.01 18.15
C ALA A 123 10.90 -29.78 17.78
N ALA A 124 10.60 -28.90 16.84
CA ALA A 124 9.24 -28.63 16.40
C ALA A 124 8.55 -29.88 15.78
N ARG A 125 9.29 -30.71 15.04
CA ARG A 125 8.78 -32.00 14.54
C ARG A 125 8.40 -32.95 15.68
N LYS A 126 9.22 -33.05 16.73
CA LYS A 126 8.92 -33.84 17.94
C LYS A 126 7.63 -33.32 18.61
N ALA A 127 7.48 -31.99 18.76
CA ALA A 127 6.28 -31.39 19.34
C ALA A 127 5.03 -31.79 18.57
N ARG A 128 5.06 -31.70 17.24
CA ARG A 128 3.93 -32.06 16.39
C ARG A 128 3.60 -33.57 16.41
N LEU A 129 4.61 -34.42 16.59
CA LEU A 129 4.40 -35.86 16.78
C LEU A 129 3.75 -36.18 18.13
N ARG A 130 4.16 -35.47 19.20
CA ARG A 130 3.59 -35.63 20.55
C ARG A 130 2.14 -35.11 20.64
N ALA A 131 1.86 -34.02 19.94
CA ALA A 131 0.56 -33.34 20.03
C ALA A 131 0.06 -32.87 18.63
N PRO A 132 -0.39 -33.78 17.73
CA PRO A 132 -0.79 -33.44 16.37
C PRO A 132 -2.05 -32.57 16.28
N GLY A 133 -2.85 -32.53 17.35
CA GLY A 133 -4.03 -31.64 17.47
C GLY A 133 -3.73 -30.28 18.13
N LEU A 134 -2.51 -30.00 18.54
CA LEU A 134 -2.13 -28.76 19.21
C LEU A 134 -1.77 -27.68 18.16
N ALA A 135 -2.48 -26.57 18.15
CA ALA A 135 -2.29 -25.46 17.20
C ALA A 135 -0.88 -24.88 17.29
N GLU A 136 -0.35 -24.72 18.49
CA GLU A 136 0.99 -24.19 18.78
C GLU A 136 2.10 -25.07 18.19
N ALA A 137 1.89 -26.39 18.09
CA ALA A 137 2.88 -27.28 17.48
C ALA A 137 2.98 -27.07 15.96
N HIS A 138 1.86 -26.83 15.29
CA HIS A 138 1.84 -26.45 13.88
C HIS A 138 2.38 -25.04 13.67
N TYR A 139 2.00 -24.10 14.51
CA TYR A 139 2.48 -22.72 14.47
C TYR A 139 4.00 -22.65 14.63
N THR A 140 4.58 -23.30 15.64
CA THR A 140 6.04 -23.32 15.87
C THR A 140 6.78 -23.94 14.69
N MET A 141 6.27 -25.04 14.11
CA MET A 141 6.87 -25.64 12.92
C MET A 141 6.77 -24.69 11.72
N GLY A 142 5.65 -23.96 11.58
CA GLY A 142 5.45 -22.93 10.56
C GLY A 142 6.47 -21.81 10.67
N LEU A 143 6.77 -21.35 11.89
CA LEU A 143 7.82 -20.33 12.13
C LEU A 143 9.20 -20.84 11.69
N VAL A 144 9.52 -22.10 11.99
CA VAL A 144 10.80 -22.71 11.59
C VAL A 144 10.93 -22.84 10.08
N ASP A 145 9.85 -23.24 9.39
CA ASP A 145 9.86 -23.34 7.93
C ASP A 145 9.91 -21.97 7.27
N ALA A 146 9.21 -20.96 7.83
CA ALA A 146 9.29 -19.58 7.36
C ALA A 146 10.70 -18.97 7.53
N ALA A 147 11.37 -19.25 8.63
CA ALA A 147 12.76 -18.83 8.89
C ALA A 147 13.75 -19.56 7.95
N GLY A 148 13.43 -20.79 7.55
CA GLY A 148 14.18 -21.55 6.54
C GLY A 148 13.81 -21.21 5.09
N ASP A 149 12.99 -20.18 4.86
CA ASP A 149 12.46 -19.71 3.57
C ASP A 149 11.60 -20.76 2.81
N ASP A 150 11.12 -21.80 3.49
CA ASP A 150 10.11 -22.72 2.93
C ASP A 150 8.71 -22.16 3.15
N LEU A 151 8.38 -21.08 2.42
CA LEU A 151 7.12 -20.39 2.56
C LEU A 151 5.89 -21.25 2.23
N PRO A 152 5.93 -22.17 1.22
CA PRO A 152 4.82 -23.07 0.97
C PRO A 152 4.53 -24.04 2.12
N ALA A 153 5.56 -24.55 2.79
CA ALA A 153 5.39 -25.40 3.97
C ALA A 153 4.87 -24.60 5.17
N ALA A 154 5.43 -23.41 5.40
CA ALA A 154 5.01 -22.50 6.47
C ALA A 154 3.52 -22.13 6.33
N GLU A 155 3.06 -21.77 5.13
CA GLU A 155 1.65 -21.44 4.88
C GLU A 155 0.70 -22.60 5.25
N ARG A 156 1.01 -23.82 4.80
CA ARG A 156 0.19 -25.00 5.15
C ARG A 156 0.11 -25.21 6.66
N LEU A 157 1.19 -24.96 7.39
CA LEU A 157 1.28 -25.14 8.83
C LEU A 157 0.53 -24.05 9.59
N PHE A 158 0.67 -22.78 9.21
CA PHE A 158 -0.11 -21.69 9.77
C PHE A 158 -1.60 -21.87 9.46
N ALA A 159 -1.97 -22.26 8.25
CA ALA A 159 -3.35 -22.58 7.90
C ALA A 159 -3.92 -23.71 8.78
N ARG A 160 -3.10 -24.74 9.08
CA ARG A 160 -3.52 -25.79 10.01
C ARG A 160 -3.67 -25.29 11.45
N ALA A 161 -2.76 -24.42 11.92
CA ALA A 161 -2.84 -23.83 13.25
C ALA A 161 -4.13 -23.02 13.45
N VAL A 162 -4.49 -22.16 12.46
CA VAL A 162 -5.73 -21.35 12.54
C VAL A 162 -7.00 -22.20 12.38
N ALA A 163 -6.92 -23.34 11.67
CA ALA A 163 -8.02 -24.28 11.58
C ALA A 163 -8.28 -25.02 12.91
N LEU A 164 -7.21 -25.29 13.69
CA LEU A 164 -7.30 -25.91 15.01
C LEU A 164 -7.71 -24.90 16.09
N ALA A 165 -7.24 -23.67 16.00
CA ALA A 165 -7.52 -22.57 16.93
C ALA A 165 -7.87 -21.28 16.17
N PRO A 166 -9.14 -21.04 15.78
CA PRO A 166 -9.55 -19.85 15.02
C PRO A 166 -9.30 -18.51 15.72
N GLY A 167 -9.18 -18.51 17.05
CA GLY A 167 -8.81 -17.32 17.85
C GLY A 167 -7.30 -17.05 17.96
N PHE A 168 -6.44 -17.83 17.32
CA PHE A 168 -4.98 -17.68 17.39
C PHE A 168 -4.50 -16.54 16.49
N ALA A 169 -4.50 -15.32 17.03
CA ALA A 169 -4.23 -14.09 16.28
C ALA A 169 -2.82 -14.09 15.64
N GLU A 170 -1.78 -14.58 16.36
CA GLU A 170 -0.42 -14.65 15.83
C GLU A 170 -0.30 -15.64 14.67
N ALA A 171 -1.04 -16.73 14.68
CA ALA A 171 -1.04 -17.67 13.57
C ALA A 171 -1.73 -17.07 12.32
N TRP A 172 -2.80 -16.31 12.49
CA TRP A 172 -3.42 -15.52 11.41
C TRP A 172 -2.49 -14.45 10.87
N LEU A 173 -1.78 -13.72 11.74
CA LEU A 173 -0.77 -12.73 11.32
C LEU A 173 0.30 -13.38 10.45
N ASN A 174 0.91 -14.48 10.94
CA ASN A 174 2.00 -15.14 10.21
C ASN A 174 1.52 -15.82 8.92
N LEU A 175 0.28 -16.30 8.88
CA LEU A 175 -0.36 -16.75 7.64
C LEU A 175 -0.47 -15.61 6.63
N GLY A 176 -0.91 -14.42 7.08
CA GLY A 176 -1.00 -13.22 6.26
C GLY A 176 0.35 -12.78 5.71
N VAL A 177 1.35 -12.65 6.58
CA VAL A 177 2.73 -12.29 6.19
C VAL A 177 3.33 -13.31 5.21
N THR A 178 3.12 -14.61 5.45
CA THR A 178 3.62 -15.67 4.56
C THR A 178 2.97 -15.61 3.18
N ARG A 179 1.65 -15.41 3.11
CA ARG A 179 0.92 -15.22 1.85
C ARG A 179 1.41 -14.00 1.09
N TYR A 180 1.61 -12.89 1.80
CA TYR A 180 2.16 -11.68 1.22
C TYR A 180 3.55 -11.91 0.59
N ARG A 181 4.47 -12.57 1.32
CA ARG A 181 5.79 -12.95 0.79
C ARG A 181 5.71 -13.87 -0.44
N ARG A 182 4.60 -14.59 -0.62
CA ARG A 182 4.29 -15.43 -1.79
C ARG A 182 3.50 -14.71 -2.87
N ASN A 183 3.33 -13.39 -2.80
CA ASN A 183 2.54 -12.55 -3.69
C ASN A 183 1.00 -12.83 -3.68
N ASP A 184 0.48 -13.54 -2.69
CA ASP A 184 -0.97 -13.68 -2.47
C ASP A 184 -1.46 -12.51 -1.59
N VAL A 185 -1.59 -11.31 -2.18
CA VAL A 185 -2.03 -10.09 -1.48
C VAL A 185 -3.47 -10.23 -0.99
N GLY A 186 -4.36 -10.83 -1.78
CA GLY A 186 -5.76 -11.05 -1.42
C GLY A 186 -5.90 -11.96 -0.21
N GLY A 187 -5.25 -13.12 -0.24
CA GLY A 187 -5.21 -14.06 0.87
C GLY A 187 -4.52 -13.51 2.11
N ALA A 188 -3.48 -12.67 1.94
CA ALA A 188 -2.81 -11.97 3.02
C ALA A 188 -3.78 -11.01 3.74
N ARG A 189 -4.50 -10.18 2.98
CA ARG A 189 -5.48 -9.23 3.52
C ARG A 189 -6.59 -9.93 4.32
N VAL A 190 -7.10 -11.05 3.81
CA VAL A 190 -8.09 -11.86 4.53
C VAL A 190 -7.54 -12.38 5.86
N ALA A 191 -6.32 -12.93 5.86
CA ALA A 191 -5.69 -13.47 7.06
C ALA A 191 -5.41 -12.36 8.10
N LEU A 192 -4.89 -11.20 7.69
CA LEU A 192 -4.63 -10.07 8.58
C LEU A 192 -5.92 -9.50 9.21
N ARG A 193 -7.01 -9.40 8.43
CA ARG A 193 -8.33 -9.04 8.99
C ARG A 193 -8.84 -10.05 10.01
N LYS A 194 -8.58 -11.36 9.80
CA LYS A 194 -8.90 -12.40 10.79
C LYS A 194 -8.04 -12.27 12.05
N ALA A 195 -6.75 -11.91 11.93
CA ALA A 195 -5.89 -11.59 13.08
C ALA A 195 -6.47 -10.44 13.91
N LEU A 196 -6.93 -9.36 13.27
CA LEU A 196 -7.58 -8.22 13.93
C LEU A 196 -8.96 -8.59 14.53
N SER A 197 -9.70 -9.50 13.90
CA SER A 197 -10.95 -10.01 14.46
C SER A 197 -10.71 -10.84 15.73
N ALA A 198 -9.60 -11.62 15.77
CA ALA A 198 -9.22 -12.41 16.93
C ALA A 198 -8.61 -11.55 18.05
N ARG A 199 -7.88 -10.49 17.69
CA ARG A 199 -7.29 -9.51 18.62
C ARG A 199 -7.44 -8.11 18.06
N PRO A 200 -8.51 -7.36 18.46
CA PRO A 200 -8.68 -5.96 18.07
C PRO A 200 -7.48 -5.10 18.46
N GLY A 201 -7.04 -4.24 17.55
CA GLY A 201 -5.90 -3.35 17.77
C GLY A 201 -4.53 -4.03 17.76
N PHE A 202 -4.40 -5.26 17.28
CA PHE A 202 -3.12 -5.99 17.19
C PHE A 202 -2.11 -5.21 16.33
N PRO A 203 -1.05 -4.58 16.92
CA PRO A 203 -0.21 -3.62 16.21
C PRO A 203 0.45 -4.18 14.95
N ALA A 204 1.03 -5.37 15.03
CA ALA A 204 1.68 -6.01 13.89
C ALA A 204 0.71 -6.30 12.74
N ALA A 205 -0.55 -6.69 13.04
CA ALA A 205 -1.55 -6.92 12.01
C ALA A 205 -2.03 -5.61 11.37
N VAL A 206 -2.17 -4.52 12.15
CA VAL A 206 -2.47 -3.17 11.65
C VAL A 206 -1.35 -2.69 10.73
N ALA A 207 -0.09 -2.78 11.17
CA ALA A 207 1.06 -2.35 10.38
C ALA A 207 1.15 -3.08 9.03
N ASN A 208 1.01 -4.42 9.05
CA ASN A 208 1.05 -5.21 7.81
C ASN A 208 -0.15 -4.93 6.89
N LEU A 209 -1.35 -4.70 7.43
CA LEU A 209 -2.51 -4.34 6.62
C LEU A 209 -2.31 -2.98 5.96
N ALA A 210 -1.77 -2.00 6.68
CA ALA A 210 -1.45 -0.69 6.13
C ALA A 210 -0.39 -0.76 5.01
N VAL A 211 0.61 -1.65 5.13
CA VAL A 211 1.57 -1.91 4.02
C VAL A 211 0.85 -2.41 2.77
N LEU A 212 -0.16 -3.29 2.91
CA LEU A 212 -0.97 -3.73 1.77
C LEU A 212 -1.81 -2.59 1.18
N ASP A 213 -2.33 -1.69 2.02
CA ASP A 213 -3.06 -0.51 1.55
C ASP A 213 -2.14 0.47 0.81
N LEU A 214 -0.89 0.65 1.27
CA LEU A 214 0.14 1.43 0.55
C LEU A 214 0.49 0.79 -0.81
N LEU A 215 0.50 -0.54 -0.91
CA LEU A 215 0.71 -1.24 -2.19
C LEU A 215 -0.43 -0.99 -3.18
N ASP A 216 -1.67 -0.97 -2.68
CA ASP A 216 -2.84 -0.64 -3.50
C ASP A 216 -2.94 0.86 -3.81
N GLY A 217 -2.03 1.68 -3.24
CA GLY A 217 -1.99 3.12 -3.41
C GLY A 217 -2.98 3.90 -2.55
N GLU A 218 -3.60 3.24 -1.57
CA GLU A 218 -4.52 3.85 -0.60
C GLU A 218 -3.73 4.58 0.51
N ILE A 219 -2.85 5.51 0.11
CA ILE A 219 -1.87 6.15 1.02
C ILE A 219 -2.56 6.92 2.14
N ASP A 220 -3.61 7.69 1.83
CA ASP A 220 -4.34 8.48 2.84
C ASP A 220 -5.01 7.56 3.89
N ALA A 221 -5.64 6.46 3.43
CA ALA A 221 -6.32 5.50 4.30
C ALA A 221 -5.31 4.74 5.20
N ALA A 222 -4.19 4.29 4.61
CA ALA A 222 -3.12 3.65 5.34
C ALA A 222 -2.54 4.58 6.41
N ASN A 223 -2.23 5.82 6.03
CA ASN A 223 -1.70 6.83 6.94
C ASN A 223 -2.66 7.17 8.09
N ALA A 224 -3.96 7.33 7.82
CA ALA A 224 -4.96 7.58 8.85
C ALA A 224 -5.10 6.40 9.83
N THR A 225 -5.08 5.16 9.31
CA THR A 225 -5.13 3.94 10.13
C THR A 225 -3.91 3.83 11.05
N LEU A 226 -2.72 4.10 10.53
CA LEU A 226 -1.48 4.05 11.30
C LEU A 226 -1.42 5.16 12.36
N GLU A 227 -1.89 6.37 12.04
CA GLU A 227 -1.97 7.48 12.97
C GLU A 227 -2.89 7.16 14.16
N ALA A 228 -4.08 6.62 13.89
CA ALA A 228 -5.01 6.19 14.93
C ALA A 228 -4.42 5.05 15.80
N ALA A 229 -3.73 4.09 15.19
CA ALA A 229 -3.10 2.99 15.92
C ALA A 229 -1.92 3.47 16.79
N LEU A 230 -1.12 4.43 16.30
CA LEU A 230 -0.04 5.06 17.06
C LEU A 230 -0.56 5.91 18.22
N ALA A 231 -1.68 6.62 18.04
CA ALA A 231 -2.31 7.36 19.14
C ALA A 231 -2.68 6.45 20.32
N ALA A 232 -3.08 5.20 20.02
CA ALA A 232 -3.38 4.18 21.04
C ALA A 232 -2.12 3.46 21.58
N ASN A 233 -1.02 3.43 20.82
CA ASN A 233 0.22 2.73 21.15
C ASN A 233 1.46 3.56 20.75
N PRO A 234 1.74 4.70 21.41
CA PRO A 234 2.74 5.68 20.95
C PRO A 234 4.16 5.13 20.82
N ASP A 235 4.54 4.20 21.67
CA ASP A 235 5.88 3.64 21.74
C ASP A 235 6.07 2.37 20.90
N ASN A 236 5.03 1.94 20.14
CA ASN A 236 5.13 0.72 19.37
C ASN A 236 6.03 0.92 18.13
N PRO A 237 7.19 0.22 18.03
CA PRO A 237 8.17 0.45 16.99
C PRO A 237 7.71 -0.02 15.61
N GLU A 238 6.87 -1.07 15.55
CA GLU A 238 6.36 -1.61 14.28
C GLU A 238 5.38 -0.63 13.63
N LEU A 239 4.46 -0.05 14.42
CA LEU A 239 3.54 0.98 13.94
C LEU A 239 4.27 2.25 13.53
N ARG A 240 5.30 2.67 14.29
CA ARG A 240 6.12 3.83 13.92
C ARG A 240 6.82 3.59 12.58
N LEU A 241 7.46 2.45 12.40
CA LEU A 241 8.15 2.12 11.14
C LEU A 241 7.19 2.07 9.95
N ALA A 242 6.03 1.44 10.11
CA ALA A 242 5.00 1.43 9.08
C ALA A 242 4.50 2.85 8.74
N ARG A 243 4.32 3.71 9.75
CA ARG A 243 3.92 5.12 9.55
C ARG A 243 5.00 5.91 8.81
N VAL A 244 6.27 5.70 9.13
CA VAL A 244 7.42 6.29 8.41
C VAL A 244 7.37 5.88 6.94
N THR A 245 7.19 4.60 6.64
CA THR A 245 7.08 4.12 5.26
C THR A 245 5.91 4.80 4.52
N GLY A 246 4.76 4.97 5.18
CA GLY A 246 3.61 5.68 4.62
C GLY A 246 3.88 7.17 4.37
N LEU A 247 4.59 7.85 5.28
CA LEU A 247 4.94 9.27 5.13
C LEU A 247 5.96 9.49 4.01
N VAL A 248 6.97 8.62 3.91
CA VAL A 248 7.94 8.65 2.81
C VAL A 248 7.26 8.41 1.47
N ALA A 249 6.28 7.50 1.41
CA ALA A 249 5.48 7.26 0.20
C ALA A 249 4.58 8.47 -0.16
N ASP A 250 4.14 9.25 0.84
CA ASP A 250 3.33 10.47 0.69
C ASP A 250 4.18 11.74 0.45
N ASP A 251 5.51 11.60 0.31
CA ASP A 251 6.46 12.70 0.13
C ASP A 251 6.43 13.72 1.29
N ARG A 252 6.39 13.19 2.52
CA ARG A 252 6.39 13.95 3.80
C ARG A 252 7.60 13.55 4.66
N PRO A 253 8.83 13.72 4.15
CA PRO A 253 10.03 13.24 4.82
C PRO A 253 10.31 13.96 6.15
N ASP A 254 9.92 15.23 6.32
CA ASP A 254 10.11 15.95 7.58
C ASP A 254 9.29 15.33 8.73
N GLU A 255 8.06 14.91 8.45
CA GLU A 255 7.23 14.22 9.44
C GLU A 255 7.74 12.79 9.71
N ALA A 256 8.27 12.13 8.70
CA ALA A 256 8.95 10.85 8.89
C ALA A 256 10.18 10.99 9.80
N LEU A 257 11.00 12.03 9.61
CA LEU A 257 12.15 12.34 10.47
C LEU A 257 11.73 12.56 11.93
N ALA A 258 10.65 13.27 12.19
CA ALA A 258 10.15 13.48 13.54
C ALA A 258 9.78 12.17 14.27
N LEU A 259 9.28 11.16 13.54
CA LEU A 259 9.01 9.83 14.08
C LEU A 259 10.29 8.98 14.26
N LEU A 260 11.31 9.26 13.45
CA LEU A 260 12.59 8.54 13.46
C LEU A 260 13.60 9.10 14.48
N ASP A 261 13.31 10.22 15.12
CA ASP A 261 14.17 10.85 16.14
C ASP A 261 14.19 10.08 17.49
N GLY A 262 13.50 8.96 17.57
CA GLY A 262 13.49 8.04 18.72
C GLY A 262 14.49 6.88 18.57
N PRO A 263 14.60 6.03 19.59
CA PRO A 263 15.46 4.85 19.52
C PRO A 263 14.94 3.87 18.47
N PRO A 264 15.84 3.19 17.73
CA PRO A 264 15.44 2.14 16.80
C PRO A 264 14.83 0.94 17.56
N PRO A 265 14.04 0.09 16.88
CA PRO A 265 13.54 -1.15 17.44
C PRO A 265 14.68 -2.06 17.96
N ASP A 266 14.42 -2.87 19.00
CA ASP A 266 15.40 -3.83 19.55
C ASP A 266 15.71 -4.98 18.56
N GLU A 267 14.76 -5.34 17.70
CA GLU A 267 14.93 -6.44 16.75
C GLU A 267 15.90 -6.01 15.63
N PRO A 268 16.98 -6.77 15.36
CA PRO A 268 18.06 -6.35 14.46
C PRO A 268 17.62 -6.01 13.04
N SER A 269 16.66 -6.77 12.46
CA SER A 269 16.16 -6.54 11.11
C SER A 269 15.29 -5.27 11.04
N ALA A 270 14.45 -5.07 12.05
CA ALA A 270 13.65 -3.85 12.18
C ALA A 270 14.53 -2.62 12.46
N ALA A 271 15.58 -2.76 13.26
CA ALA A 271 16.57 -1.71 13.51
C ALA A 271 17.34 -1.32 12.24
N LEU A 272 17.70 -2.29 11.42
CA LEU A 272 18.33 -2.05 10.13
C LEU A 272 17.38 -1.30 9.18
N HIS A 273 16.12 -1.76 9.07
CA HIS A 273 15.11 -1.10 8.24
C HIS A 273 14.86 0.34 8.71
N TRP A 274 14.76 0.56 10.03
CA TRP A 274 14.64 1.88 10.63
C TRP A 274 15.77 2.84 10.20
N ARG A 275 17.04 2.38 10.28
CA ARG A 275 18.19 3.19 9.87
C ARG A 275 18.21 3.47 8.37
N LEU A 276 17.77 2.51 7.57
CA LEU A 276 17.63 2.70 6.12
C LEU A 276 16.54 3.73 5.80
N GLU A 277 15.39 3.70 6.45
CA GLU A 277 14.34 4.72 6.27
C GLU A 277 14.79 6.09 6.79
N TYR A 278 15.52 6.14 7.90
CA TYR A 278 16.07 7.38 8.42
C TYR A 278 17.06 8.03 7.43
N SER A 279 17.99 7.23 6.90
CA SER A 279 18.93 7.74 5.88
C SER A 279 18.22 8.20 4.61
N LEU A 280 17.12 7.58 4.20
CA LEU A 280 16.33 8.02 3.05
C LEU A 280 15.64 9.36 3.32
N ALA A 281 14.97 9.50 4.44
CA ALA A 281 14.30 10.74 4.80
C ALA A 281 15.29 11.92 4.93
N LEU A 282 16.49 11.68 5.47
CA LEU A 282 17.58 12.67 5.49
C LEU A 282 18.04 13.09 4.09
N LEU A 283 18.18 12.12 3.18
CA LEU A 283 18.55 12.42 1.79
C LEU A 283 17.45 13.22 1.06
N GLN A 284 16.18 12.90 1.32
CA GLN A 284 15.05 13.63 0.74
C GLN A 284 14.93 15.07 1.28
N THR A 285 15.46 15.34 2.48
CA THR A 285 15.52 16.68 3.09
C THR A 285 16.86 17.39 2.91
N ASN A 286 17.72 16.90 1.97
CA ASN A 286 19.03 17.46 1.65
C ASN A 286 20.03 17.46 2.83
N ARG A 287 19.92 16.49 3.76
CA ARG A 287 20.82 16.30 4.91
C ARG A 287 21.79 15.14 4.65
N ALA A 288 22.57 15.25 3.56
CA ALA A 288 23.39 14.14 3.04
C ALA A 288 24.50 13.69 4.00
N GLU A 289 25.14 14.59 4.75
CA GLU A 289 26.21 14.22 5.69
C GLU A 289 25.71 13.38 6.85
N GLU A 290 24.54 13.68 7.36
CA GLU A 290 23.91 12.89 8.43
C GLU A 290 23.48 11.51 7.89
N ALA A 291 22.92 11.46 6.69
CA ALA A 291 22.61 10.19 6.03
C ALA A 291 23.87 9.33 5.82
N ARG A 292 24.99 9.93 5.43
CA ARG A 292 26.30 9.28 5.28
C ARG A 292 26.79 8.66 6.58
N ALA A 293 26.65 9.38 7.68
CA ALA A 293 27.02 8.89 9.00
C ALA A 293 26.22 7.64 9.41
N ILE A 294 24.90 7.65 9.15
CA ILE A 294 24.02 6.49 9.42
C ILE A 294 24.40 5.30 8.54
N VAL A 295 24.55 5.53 7.23
CA VAL A 295 24.92 4.48 6.27
C VAL A 295 26.27 3.85 6.63
N GLY A 296 27.25 4.66 7.08
CA GLY A 296 28.57 4.20 7.51
C GLY A 296 28.54 3.28 8.75
N GLN A 297 27.48 3.33 9.56
CA GLN A 297 27.29 2.54 10.77
C GLN A 297 26.50 1.25 10.58
N LEU A 298 26.02 0.94 9.37
CA LEU A 298 25.08 -0.18 9.14
C LEU A 298 25.74 -1.57 9.33
N GLY A 299 27.06 -1.69 9.30
CA GLY A 299 27.75 -2.98 9.43
C GLY A 299 27.41 -3.95 8.29
N SER A 300 27.22 -5.24 8.63
CA SER A 300 26.84 -6.26 7.64
C SER A 300 25.34 -6.19 7.33
N VAL A 301 25.02 -5.92 6.08
CA VAL A 301 23.62 -5.79 5.59
C VAL A 301 23.19 -7.09 4.91
N PRO A 302 22.10 -7.74 5.36
CA PRO A 302 21.56 -8.94 4.72
C PRO A 302 21.22 -8.72 3.24
N PRO A 303 21.33 -9.75 2.38
CA PRO A 303 21.08 -9.62 0.94
C PRO A 303 19.74 -8.95 0.58
N ALA A 304 18.67 -9.25 1.32
CA ALA A 304 17.34 -8.70 1.10
C ALA A 304 17.26 -7.16 1.27
N PHE A 305 18.17 -6.55 2.02
CA PHE A 305 18.23 -5.10 2.25
C PHE A 305 19.28 -4.38 1.41
N LEU A 306 20.17 -5.11 0.72
CA LEU A 306 21.22 -4.51 -0.09
C LEU A 306 20.72 -3.53 -1.15
N PRO A 307 19.62 -3.76 -1.90
CA PRO A 307 19.11 -2.79 -2.85
C PRO A 307 18.62 -1.49 -2.19
N LEU A 308 18.12 -1.54 -0.96
CA LEU A 308 17.77 -0.33 -0.21
C LEU A 308 19.02 0.47 0.15
N LEU A 309 20.10 -0.20 0.56
CA LEU A 309 21.39 0.42 0.79
C LEU A 309 21.99 1.00 -0.51
N ASP A 310 21.92 0.26 -1.62
CA ASP A 310 22.44 0.72 -2.92
C ASP A 310 21.76 2.03 -3.35
N LEU A 311 20.45 2.16 -3.14
CA LEU A 311 19.73 3.41 -3.41
C LEU A 311 20.35 4.59 -2.63
N ARG A 312 20.64 4.43 -1.33
CA ARG A 312 21.25 5.48 -0.50
C ARG A 312 22.64 5.85 -1.05
N LEU A 313 23.42 4.83 -1.45
CA LEU A 313 24.75 5.05 -2.04
C LEU A 313 24.70 5.72 -3.41
N VAL A 314 23.67 5.44 -4.23
CA VAL A 314 23.40 6.17 -5.49
C VAL A 314 23.10 7.63 -5.19
N MET A 315 22.21 7.91 -4.24
CA MET A 315 21.81 9.28 -3.90
C MET A 315 23.00 10.08 -3.32
N LEU A 316 23.81 9.46 -2.45
CA LEU A 316 25.03 10.09 -1.91
C LEU A 316 26.05 10.40 -3.01
N ALA A 317 26.30 9.46 -3.92
CA ALA A 317 27.22 9.68 -5.03
C ALA A 317 26.75 10.80 -5.97
N LEU A 318 25.43 10.91 -6.20
CA LEU A 318 24.87 12.03 -6.98
C LEU A 318 25.02 13.36 -6.25
N HIS A 319 24.81 13.38 -4.93
CA HIS A 319 25.02 14.58 -4.12
C HIS A 319 26.48 15.07 -4.20
N ASP A 320 27.42 14.13 -4.24
CA ASP A 320 28.87 14.43 -4.37
C ASP A 320 29.29 14.77 -5.81
N GLY A 321 28.39 14.71 -6.80
CA GLY A 321 28.70 14.93 -8.20
C GLY A 321 29.39 13.74 -8.89
N GLU A 322 29.49 12.58 -8.23
CA GLU A 322 30.20 11.37 -8.71
C GLU A 322 29.27 10.50 -9.60
N VAL A 323 28.84 11.02 -10.75
CA VAL A 323 27.84 10.40 -11.63
C VAL A 323 28.23 8.98 -12.05
N GLU A 324 29.50 8.72 -12.41
CA GLU A 324 29.94 7.38 -12.83
C GLU A 324 29.89 6.36 -11.67
N ARG A 325 30.21 6.78 -10.47
CA ARG A 325 30.07 5.95 -9.27
C ARG A 325 28.61 5.64 -8.96
N ALA A 326 27.72 6.62 -9.11
CA ALA A 326 26.28 6.44 -8.99
C ALA A 326 25.76 5.46 -10.05
N ARG A 327 26.24 5.55 -11.32
CA ARG A 327 25.90 4.63 -12.42
C ARG A 327 26.28 3.18 -12.07
N ALA A 328 27.53 2.94 -11.71
CA ALA A 328 28.00 1.60 -11.35
C ALA A 328 27.21 1.00 -10.17
N ARG A 329 26.82 1.84 -9.22
CA ARG A 329 26.02 1.41 -8.08
C ARG A 329 24.56 1.09 -8.47
N ALA A 330 23.96 1.88 -9.35
CA ALA A 330 22.61 1.64 -9.88
C ALA A 330 22.57 0.34 -10.70
N GLU A 331 23.58 0.03 -11.48
CA GLU A 331 23.72 -1.24 -12.21
C GLU A 331 23.82 -2.43 -11.24
N THR A 332 24.61 -2.29 -10.16
CA THR A 332 24.70 -3.28 -9.09
C THR A 332 23.34 -3.49 -8.42
N MET A 333 22.62 -2.41 -8.11
CA MET A 333 21.28 -2.46 -7.55
C MET A 333 20.31 -3.20 -8.49
N GLN A 334 20.33 -2.93 -9.79
CA GLN A 334 19.50 -3.64 -10.76
C GLN A 334 19.77 -5.14 -10.77
N GLN A 335 21.04 -5.56 -10.71
CA GLN A 335 21.39 -6.97 -10.65
C GLN A 335 20.81 -7.62 -9.37
N ARG A 336 20.98 -6.98 -8.23
CA ARG A 336 20.42 -7.46 -6.96
C ARG A 336 18.91 -7.55 -6.97
N LEU A 337 18.21 -6.56 -7.57
CA LEU A 337 16.76 -6.58 -7.71
C LEU A 337 16.24 -7.78 -8.55
N ARG A 338 17.08 -8.30 -9.49
CA ARG A 338 16.75 -9.53 -10.24
C ARG A 338 16.96 -10.78 -9.41
N ASP A 339 18.09 -10.88 -8.73
CA ASP A 339 18.64 -12.13 -8.23
C ASP A 339 18.41 -12.38 -6.73
N THR A 340 18.08 -11.37 -5.95
CA THR A 340 17.97 -11.52 -4.49
C THR A 340 16.67 -12.22 -4.09
N ALA A 341 16.80 -13.42 -3.53
CA ALA A 341 15.71 -14.12 -2.87
C ALA A 341 15.37 -13.47 -1.51
N GLY A 342 14.13 -13.66 -1.04
CA GLY A 342 13.69 -13.20 0.28
C GLY A 342 13.45 -11.69 0.41
N MET A 343 13.61 -10.91 -0.67
CA MET A 343 13.25 -9.50 -0.69
C MET A 343 11.74 -9.34 -0.70
N LEU A 344 11.22 -8.42 0.13
CA LEU A 344 9.80 -8.10 0.14
C LEU A 344 9.36 -7.52 -1.21
N PRO A 345 8.16 -7.87 -1.70
CA PRO A 345 7.63 -7.39 -2.98
C PRO A 345 7.67 -5.86 -3.12
N GLU A 346 7.25 -5.14 -2.08
CA GLU A 346 7.25 -3.67 -2.07
C GLU A 346 8.65 -3.07 -2.22
N HIS A 347 9.66 -3.64 -1.58
CA HIS A 347 11.05 -3.17 -1.71
C HIS A 347 11.59 -3.40 -3.12
N ARG A 348 11.22 -4.55 -3.73
CA ARG A 348 11.62 -4.87 -5.10
C ARG A 348 10.97 -3.93 -6.11
N ILE A 349 9.65 -3.70 -5.97
CA ILE A 349 8.91 -2.77 -6.82
C ILE A 349 9.46 -1.35 -6.67
N ALA A 350 9.54 -0.84 -5.43
CA ALA A 350 10.08 0.49 -5.17
C ALA A 350 11.52 0.63 -5.69
N GLY A 351 12.35 -0.39 -5.53
CA GLY A 351 13.72 -0.43 -6.04
C GLY A 351 13.80 -0.20 -7.54
N TRP A 352 12.95 -0.86 -8.33
CA TRP A 352 12.91 -0.68 -9.79
C TRP A 352 12.48 0.73 -10.20
N PHE A 353 11.47 1.30 -9.54
CA PHE A 353 11.06 2.69 -9.82
C PHE A 353 12.12 3.71 -9.41
N ASN A 354 12.85 3.47 -8.32
CA ASN A 354 13.95 4.34 -7.88
C ASN A 354 15.16 4.28 -8.85
N VAL A 355 15.53 3.11 -9.32
CA VAL A 355 16.53 2.96 -10.38
C VAL A 355 16.09 3.70 -11.65
N ALA A 356 14.84 3.60 -12.02
CA ALA A 356 14.31 4.32 -13.19
C ALA A 356 14.41 5.85 -13.02
N ARG A 357 14.14 6.36 -11.81
CA ARG A 357 14.32 7.80 -11.49
C ARG A 357 15.77 8.22 -11.65
N PHE A 358 16.72 7.40 -11.19
CA PHE A 358 18.15 7.66 -11.39
C PHE A 358 18.51 7.73 -12.88
N TRP A 359 18.10 6.74 -13.70
CA TRP A 359 18.38 6.74 -15.14
C TRP A 359 17.75 7.95 -15.83
N GLN A 360 16.57 8.37 -15.43
CA GLN A 360 15.95 9.58 -15.95
C GLN A 360 16.74 10.82 -15.58
N HIS A 361 17.26 10.92 -14.35
CA HIS A 361 18.06 12.06 -13.88
C HIS A 361 19.33 12.24 -14.69
N ILE A 362 20.01 11.14 -15.01
CA ILE A 362 21.23 11.19 -15.85
C ILE A 362 20.96 11.13 -17.36
N ARG A 363 19.70 11.40 -17.78
CA ARG A 363 19.25 11.49 -19.17
C ARG A 363 19.41 10.21 -20.00
N GLU A 364 19.13 9.07 -19.38
CA GLU A 364 19.10 7.75 -20.02
C GLU A 364 17.64 7.23 -20.12
N PRO A 365 16.78 7.82 -20.99
CA PRO A 365 15.34 7.54 -21.00
C PRO A 365 15.02 6.09 -21.34
N GLY A 366 15.84 5.44 -22.17
CA GLY A 366 15.70 4.03 -22.50
C GLY A 366 15.91 3.11 -21.30
N LEU A 367 16.99 3.32 -20.53
CA LEU A 367 17.27 2.56 -19.31
C LEU A 367 16.20 2.84 -18.23
N ALA A 368 15.73 4.08 -18.16
CA ALA A 368 14.65 4.46 -17.26
C ALA A 368 13.35 3.71 -17.59
N PHE A 369 12.99 3.60 -18.88
CA PHE A 369 11.83 2.84 -19.33
C PHE A 369 11.98 1.34 -18.98
N ASP A 370 13.12 0.75 -19.32
CA ASP A 370 13.40 -0.67 -19.09
C ASP A 370 13.32 -1.03 -17.59
N ALA A 371 13.82 -0.17 -16.72
CA ALA A 371 13.70 -0.34 -15.27
C ALA A 371 12.25 -0.25 -14.79
N ARG A 372 11.45 0.72 -15.28
CA ARG A 372 10.02 0.83 -14.98
C ARG A 372 9.25 -0.40 -15.43
N ALA A 373 9.56 -0.94 -16.61
CA ALA A 373 8.94 -2.16 -17.12
C ALA A 373 9.14 -3.35 -16.18
N GLN A 374 10.30 -3.45 -15.48
CA GLN A 374 10.49 -4.48 -14.45
C GLN A 374 9.57 -4.23 -13.23
N GLY A 375 9.47 -2.98 -12.76
CA GLY A 375 8.57 -2.62 -11.66
C GLY A 375 7.11 -2.89 -12.00
N HIS A 376 6.66 -2.49 -13.18
CA HIS A 376 5.30 -2.76 -13.68
C HIS A 376 5.00 -4.25 -13.85
N ARG A 377 5.96 -5.04 -14.32
CA ARG A 377 5.79 -6.51 -14.41
C ARG A 377 5.48 -7.13 -13.04
N LEU A 378 6.15 -6.68 -11.99
CA LEU A 378 5.88 -7.14 -10.63
C LEU A 378 4.49 -6.67 -10.14
N LEU A 379 4.12 -5.43 -10.43
CA LEU A 379 2.77 -4.91 -10.13
C LEU A 379 1.68 -5.68 -10.88
N GLY A 380 1.89 -5.99 -12.16
CA GLY A 380 0.95 -6.78 -12.95
C GLY A 380 0.72 -8.21 -12.42
N GLN A 381 1.71 -8.79 -11.73
CA GLN A 381 1.52 -10.06 -11.01
C GLN A 381 0.61 -9.91 -9.77
N LEU A 382 0.64 -8.75 -9.11
CA LEU A 382 -0.20 -8.44 -7.95
C LEU A 382 -1.60 -7.97 -8.35
N GLN A 383 -1.69 -7.26 -9.47
CA GLN A 383 -2.92 -6.64 -9.99
C GLN A 383 -3.10 -7.03 -11.47
N PRO A 384 -3.49 -8.27 -11.77
CA PRO A 384 -3.63 -8.71 -13.15
C PRO A 384 -4.78 -7.97 -13.86
N PHE A 385 -4.53 -7.56 -15.12
CA PHE A 385 -5.54 -6.98 -15.99
C PHE A 385 -6.17 -8.06 -16.89
N SER A 386 -7.49 -8.02 -17.04
CA SER A 386 -8.23 -8.88 -17.96
C SER A 386 -8.87 -8.05 -19.07
N ARG A 387 -8.30 -8.11 -20.27
CA ARG A 387 -8.86 -7.46 -21.47
C ARG A 387 -10.28 -7.94 -21.77
N ASP A 388 -10.54 -9.25 -21.64
CA ASP A 388 -11.85 -9.85 -21.94
C ASP A 388 -12.93 -9.33 -20.98
N HIS A 389 -12.60 -9.29 -19.68
CA HIS A 389 -13.52 -8.77 -18.66
C HIS A 389 -13.85 -7.28 -18.91
N TYR A 390 -12.82 -6.48 -19.14
CA TYR A 390 -13.01 -5.06 -19.40
C TYR A 390 -13.75 -4.80 -20.75
N ALA A 391 -13.46 -5.60 -21.78
CA ALA A 391 -14.18 -5.52 -23.06
C ALA A 391 -15.68 -5.85 -22.87
N ALA A 392 -16.00 -6.90 -22.14
CA ALA A 392 -17.39 -7.27 -21.84
C ALA A 392 -18.13 -6.14 -21.11
N PHE A 393 -17.50 -5.53 -20.10
CA PHE A 393 -18.06 -4.37 -19.40
C PHE A 393 -18.29 -3.19 -20.35
N MET A 394 -17.35 -2.88 -21.24
CA MET A 394 -17.47 -1.77 -22.21
C MET A 394 -18.59 -2.00 -23.24
N GLU A 395 -18.68 -3.21 -23.79
CA GLU A 395 -19.76 -3.56 -24.72
C GLU A 395 -21.13 -3.51 -24.03
N ALA A 396 -21.24 -4.04 -22.81
CA ALA A 396 -22.46 -3.95 -22.01
C ALA A 396 -22.83 -2.50 -21.69
N THR A 397 -21.84 -1.62 -21.43
CA THR A 397 -22.06 -0.19 -21.20
C THR A 397 -22.63 0.48 -22.44
N MET A 398 -22.04 0.28 -23.63
CA MET A 398 -22.52 0.87 -24.86
C MET A 398 -23.90 0.34 -25.26
N ALA A 399 -24.19 -0.94 -25.01
CA ALA A 399 -25.50 -1.53 -25.30
C ALA A 399 -26.60 -1.03 -24.35
N ALA A 400 -26.28 -0.87 -23.05
CA ALA A 400 -27.24 -0.43 -22.02
C ALA A 400 -27.59 1.07 -22.13
N PHE A 401 -26.65 1.89 -22.59
CA PHE A 401 -26.79 3.33 -22.70
C PHE A 401 -26.73 3.77 -24.16
N ASP A 402 -27.72 3.34 -24.94
CA ASP A 402 -27.90 3.71 -26.34
C ASP A 402 -28.80 4.96 -26.52
N GLY A 403 -28.96 5.41 -27.76
CA GLY A 403 -29.81 6.57 -28.06
C GLY A 403 -31.28 6.38 -27.71
N ALA A 404 -31.82 5.16 -27.73
CA ALA A 404 -33.21 4.89 -27.38
C ALA A 404 -33.39 5.04 -25.85
N ARG A 405 -32.42 4.53 -25.06
CA ARG A 405 -32.43 4.65 -23.60
C ARG A 405 -32.51 6.12 -23.14
N PHE A 406 -31.80 7.03 -23.81
CA PHE A 406 -31.83 8.45 -23.46
C PHE A 406 -33.04 9.23 -23.98
N ARG A 407 -33.63 8.83 -25.08
CA ARG A 407 -34.84 9.49 -25.62
C ARG A 407 -36.08 9.16 -24.81
N ASP A 408 -36.29 7.89 -24.53
CA ASP A 408 -37.58 7.37 -24.06
C ASP A 408 -37.54 6.83 -22.65
N GLY A 409 -36.33 6.61 -22.07
CA GLY A 409 -36.14 5.98 -20.80
C GLY A 409 -36.21 6.92 -19.57
N PRO A 410 -36.37 6.35 -18.36
CA PRO A 410 -36.39 7.07 -17.10
C PRO A 410 -35.10 7.87 -16.85
N ARG A 411 -35.23 9.02 -16.14
CA ARG A 411 -34.13 9.85 -15.65
C ARG A 411 -34.57 10.60 -14.40
N ALA A 412 -33.65 11.09 -13.61
CA ALA A 412 -33.97 11.95 -12.47
C ALA A 412 -34.59 13.28 -12.94
N GLY A 413 -35.52 13.79 -12.13
CA GLY A 413 -36.26 15.03 -12.42
C GLY A 413 -35.46 16.30 -12.14
N THR A 414 -34.28 16.21 -11.56
CA THR A 414 -33.42 17.38 -11.26
C THR A 414 -32.91 18.06 -12.54
N LEU A 415 -32.89 19.40 -12.54
CA LEU A 415 -32.31 20.23 -13.60
C LEU A 415 -31.08 21.01 -13.05
N ASP A 416 -30.51 20.57 -11.95
CA ASP A 416 -29.34 21.20 -11.38
C ASP A 416 -28.18 21.20 -12.36
N SER A 417 -27.70 22.40 -12.69
CA SER A 417 -26.63 22.62 -13.67
C SER A 417 -25.26 22.88 -13.01
N ALA A 418 -25.17 22.84 -11.70
CA ALA A 418 -23.91 23.03 -10.98
C ALA A 418 -22.88 21.91 -11.24
N PRO A 419 -23.25 20.62 -11.40
CA PRO A 419 -22.28 19.56 -11.61
C PRO A 419 -21.56 19.67 -12.98
N VAL A 420 -20.23 19.62 -12.94
CA VAL A 420 -19.35 19.55 -14.10
C VAL A 420 -18.42 18.36 -13.96
N PHE A 421 -18.43 17.44 -14.89
CA PHE A 421 -17.52 16.30 -14.90
C PHE A 421 -16.30 16.59 -15.77
N ILE A 422 -15.10 16.52 -15.19
CA ILE A 422 -13.85 16.50 -15.97
C ILE A 422 -13.38 15.06 -16.07
N VAL A 423 -13.36 14.54 -17.30
CA VAL A 423 -13.02 13.14 -17.60
C VAL A 423 -11.90 13.04 -18.63
N GLY A 424 -11.31 11.85 -18.76
CA GLY A 424 -10.26 11.55 -19.73
C GLY A 424 -9.34 10.46 -19.23
N MET A 425 -8.26 10.20 -19.94
CA MET A 425 -7.20 9.34 -19.41
C MET A 425 -6.45 10.07 -18.27
N PRO A 426 -5.92 9.38 -17.28
CA PRO A 426 -4.92 9.98 -16.39
C PRO A 426 -3.83 10.63 -17.23
N ARG A 427 -3.32 11.79 -16.82
CA ARG A 427 -2.25 12.53 -17.52
C ARG A 427 -2.67 13.21 -18.84
N SER A 428 -3.95 13.31 -19.15
CA SER A 428 -4.47 14.05 -20.32
C SER A 428 -4.74 15.54 -20.07
N GLY A 429 -4.30 16.12 -18.95
CA GLY A 429 -4.53 17.52 -18.60
C GLY A 429 -5.76 17.78 -17.69
N THR A 430 -6.42 16.74 -17.19
CA THR A 430 -7.59 16.86 -16.32
C THR A 430 -7.35 17.70 -15.07
N THR A 431 -6.20 17.51 -14.41
CA THR A 431 -5.82 18.29 -13.21
C THR A 431 -5.52 19.75 -13.55
N LEU A 432 -4.87 20.02 -14.68
CA LEU A 432 -4.60 21.37 -15.15
C LEU A 432 -5.91 22.12 -15.39
N THR A 433 -6.82 21.50 -16.11
CA THR A 433 -8.15 22.08 -16.44
C THR A 433 -8.94 22.36 -15.16
N GLU A 434 -8.99 21.43 -14.22
CA GLU A 434 -9.65 21.66 -12.93
C GLU A 434 -9.02 22.82 -12.16
N HIS A 435 -7.69 22.92 -12.15
CA HIS A 435 -6.98 23.97 -11.41
C HIS A 435 -7.21 25.37 -12.00
N ILE A 436 -7.22 25.48 -13.33
CA ILE A 436 -7.57 26.72 -14.02
C ILE A 436 -9.00 27.14 -13.67
N LEU A 437 -9.96 26.21 -13.75
CA LEU A 437 -11.36 26.49 -13.47
C LEU A 437 -11.62 26.81 -12.00
N ALA A 438 -10.95 26.12 -11.09
CA ALA A 438 -11.09 26.35 -9.64
C ALA A 438 -10.56 27.72 -9.18
N ALA A 439 -9.82 28.43 -10.03
CA ALA A 439 -9.42 29.81 -9.81
C ALA A 439 -10.56 30.80 -10.03
N HIS A 440 -11.60 30.42 -10.77
CA HIS A 440 -12.78 31.26 -11.00
C HIS A 440 -13.61 31.42 -9.73
N ARG A 441 -14.06 32.64 -9.42
CA ARG A 441 -14.81 32.96 -8.19
C ARG A 441 -16.10 32.17 -8.01
N ASP A 442 -16.77 31.75 -9.08
CA ASP A 442 -18.05 31.02 -9.05
C ASP A 442 -17.89 29.51 -9.29
N VAL A 443 -16.66 29.00 -9.31
CA VAL A 443 -16.35 27.59 -9.47
C VAL A 443 -15.71 27.00 -8.21
N HIS A 444 -16.05 25.76 -7.91
CA HIS A 444 -15.35 24.94 -6.93
C HIS A 444 -14.83 23.67 -7.58
N GLY A 445 -13.54 23.43 -7.48
CA GLY A 445 -12.96 22.13 -7.86
C GLY A 445 -13.06 21.16 -6.69
N ALA A 446 -13.80 20.08 -6.83
CA ALA A 446 -13.99 19.10 -5.77
C ALA A 446 -12.89 18.01 -5.75
N GLY A 447 -11.97 18.03 -6.71
CA GLY A 447 -10.89 17.02 -6.83
C GLY A 447 -11.37 15.67 -7.34
N GLU A 448 -10.57 14.63 -7.09
CA GLU A 448 -10.88 13.24 -7.44
C GLU A 448 -11.80 12.63 -6.40
N ARG A 449 -13.08 12.47 -6.75
CA ARG A 449 -14.10 11.96 -5.85
C ARG A 449 -14.65 10.62 -6.33
N GLY A 450 -14.72 9.65 -5.42
CA GLY A 450 -15.42 8.38 -5.66
C GLY A 450 -16.94 8.47 -5.57
N ALA A 451 -17.54 9.68 -5.50
CA ALA A 451 -18.96 9.85 -5.22
C ALA A 451 -19.85 9.27 -6.31
N LEU A 452 -19.54 9.51 -7.61
CA LEU A 452 -20.31 8.96 -8.72
C LEU A 452 -20.15 7.44 -8.81
N ALA A 453 -18.95 6.91 -8.63
CA ALA A 453 -18.70 5.46 -8.59
C ALA A 453 -19.42 4.80 -7.41
N GLY A 454 -19.42 5.44 -6.23
CA GLY A 454 -20.17 4.98 -5.07
C GLY A 454 -21.69 4.99 -5.29
N ALA A 455 -22.22 6.01 -5.96
CA ALA A 455 -23.63 6.06 -6.35
C ALA A 455 -23.97 4.94 -7.34
N TYR A 456 -23.13 4.73 -8.36
CA TYR A 456 -23.24 3.65 -9.34
C TYR A 456 -23.26 2.27 -8.68
N ALA A 457 -22.36 2.02 -7.73
CA ALA A 457 -22.29 0.76 -7.00
C ALA A 457 -23.56 0.52 -6.15
N ARG A 458 -24.09 1.56 -5.46
CA ARG A 458 -25.36 1.46 -4.72
C ARG A 458 -26.56 1.23 -5.62
N ALA A 459 -26.50 1.70 -6.86
CA ALA A 459 -27.49 1.47 -7.89
C ALA A 459 -27.46 0.05 -8.50
N GLY A 460 -26.58 -0.83 -8.00
CA GLY A 460 -26.41 -2.20 -8.53
C GLY A 460 -25.37 -2.31 -9.65
N GLY A 461 -24.63 -1.23 -9.96
CA GLY A 461 -23.70 -1.19 -11.08
C GLY A 461 -22.46 -2.08 -10.93
N GLY A 462 -21.99 -2.28 -9.71
CA GLY A 462 -20.74 -3.00 -9.46
C GLY A 462 -19.51 -2.31 -10.07
N TRP A 463 -18.31 -2.71 -9.63
CA TRP A 463 -17.09 -2.18 -10.23
C TRP A 463 -16.74 -2.97 -11.49
N GLU A 464 -16.82 -2.31 -12.66
CA GLU A 464 -16.56 -2.91 -13.99
C GLU A 464 -17.25 -4.27 -14.23
N SER A 465 -18.37 -4.51 -13.56
CA SER A 465 -19.19 -5.71 -13.76
C SER A 465 -19.94 -5.61 -15.08
N PRO A 466 -19.87 -6.61 -15.97
CA PRO A 466 -20.62 -6.60 -17.24
C PRO A 466 -22.15 -6.54 -17.07
N ASP A 467 -22.69 -7.01 -15.95
CA ASP A 467 -24.12 -6.96 -15.65
C ASP A 467 -24.58 -5.59 -15.10
N GLY A 468 -23.63 -4.82 -14.55
CA GLY A 468 -23.90 -3.54 -13.90
C GLY A 468 -24.56 -2.49 -14.79
N PRO A 469 -24.07 -2.24 -16.00
CA PRO A 469 -24.66 -1.23 -16.90
C PRO A 469 -26.15 -1.47 -17.19
N SER A 470 -26.54 -2.71 -17.44
CA SER A 470 -27.94 -3.07 -17.70
C SER A 470 -28.82 -2.88 -16.48
N ALA A 471 -28.34 -3.28 -15.29
CA ALA A 471 -29.06 -3.09 -14.03
C ALA A 471 -29.33 -1.59 -13.76
N VAL A 472 -28.30 -0.75 -13.95
CA VAL A 472 -28.41 0.70 -13.73
C VAL A 472 -29.26 1.38 -14.79
N ALA A 473 -29.16 0.97 -16.06
CA ALA A 473 -29.97 1.51 -17.12
C ALA A 473 -31.46 1.18 -16.96
N ALA A 474 -31.83 0.14 -16.23
CA ALA A 474 -33.21 -0.27 -15.99
C ALA A 474 -33.88 0.45 -14.80
N LEU A 475 -33.19 1.34 -14.08
CA LEU A 475 -33.74 2.07 -12.94
C LEU A 475 -34.89 3.00 -13.35
N ASP A 476 -35.90 3.13 -12.51
CA ASP A 476 -37.02 4.05 -12.67
C ASP A 476 -36.68 5.46 -12.17
N ASN A 477 -37.58 6.42 -12.48
CA ASN A 477 -37.39 7.82 -12.09
C ASN A 477 -37.27 8.00 -10.57
N ALA A 478 -38.11 7.33 -9.79
CA ALA A 478 -38.13 7.48 -8.33
C ALA A 478 -36.81 7.00 -7.70
N THR A 479 -36.28 5.89 -8.18
CA THR A 479 -34.97 5.37 -7.75
C THR A 479 -33.84 6.32 -8.13
N LEU A 480 -33.86 6.84 -9.38
CA LEU A 480 -32.87 7.82 -9.84
C LEU A 480 -32.93 9.11 -9.02
N ASP A 481 -34.12 9.64 -8.72
CA ASP A 481 -34.29 10.81 -7.84
C ASP A 481 -33.76 10.55 -6.43
N GLY A 482 -34.03 9.36 -5.89
CA GLY A 482 -33.55 8.94 -4.57
C GLY A 482 -32.01 8.84 -4.48
N ILE A 483 -31.31 8.65 -5.60
CA ILE A 483 -29.86 8.64 -5.67
C ILE A 483 -29.32 10.05 -5.97
N ALA A 484 -29.97 10.82 -6.84
CA ALA A 484 -29.54 12.15 -7.25
C ALA A 484 -29.59 13.16 -6.10
N GLY A 485 -30.65 13.15 -5.28
CA GLY A 485 -30.81 14.06 -4.15
C GLY A 485 -29.59 14.05 -3.20
N PRO A 486 -29.28 12.91 -2.56
CA PRO A 486 -28.11 12.81 -1.67
C PRO A 486 -26.77 13.09 -2.35
N TYR A 487 -26.61 12.79 -3.64
CA TYR A 487 -25.41 13.13 -4.40
C TYR A 487 -25.25 14.65 -4.51
N LEU A 488 -26.33 15.36 -4.91
CA LEU A 488 -26.32 16.82 -5.04
C LEU A 488 -26.15 17.50 -3.70
N GLU A 489 -26.80 17.04 -2.65
CA GLU A 489 -26.63 17.56 -1.29
C GLU A 489 -25.16 17.51 -0.86
N GLN A 490 -24.51 16.35 -1.06
CA GLN A 490 -23.08 16.21 -0.75
C GLN A 490 -22.20 17.12 -1.62
N LEU A 491 -22.56 17.30 -2.91
CA LEU A 491 -21.80 18.17 -3.82
C LEU A 491 -21.93 19.64 -3.41
N HIS A 492 -23.15 20.12 -3.17
CA HIS A 492 -23.39 21.51 -2.73
C HIS A 492 -22.83 21.83 -1.33
N ALA A 493 -22.81 20.83 -0.42
CA ALA A 493 -22.21 21.00 0.90
C ALA A 493 -20.69 21.33 0.85
N LEU A 494 -20.00 20.97 -0.24
CA LEU A 494 -18.57 21.31 -0.41
C LEU A 494 -18.36 22.81 -0.65
N ALA A 495 -19.29 23.44 -1.36
CA ALA A 495 -19.15 24.82 -1.79
C ALA A 495 -20.53 25.48 -1.99
N PRO A 496 -21.19 25.86 -0.90
CA PRO A 496 -22.51 26.50 -0.97
C PRO A 496 -22.48 27.76 -1.83
N GLY A 497 -23.45 27.87 -2.75
CA GLY A 497 -23.64 29.05 -3.58
C GLY A 497 -22.72 29.17 -4.80
N LYS A 498 -21.86 28.22 -5.08
CA LYS A 498 -21.06 28.21 -6.33
C LYS A 498 -21.92 27.82 -7.51
N ALA A 499 -21.73 28.53 -8.64
CA ALA A 499 -22.48 28.26 -9.87
C ALA A 499 -22.08 26.92 -10.52
N ARG A 500 -20.82 26.52 -10.39
CA ARG A 500 -20.29 25.25 -10.92
C ARG A 500 -19.45 24.54 -9.87
N ILE A 501 -19.63 23.21 -9.77
CA ILE A 501 -18.86 22.33 -8.90
C ILE A 501 -18.28 21.20 -9.77
N VAL A 502 -16.95 21.19 -9.85
CA VAL A 502 -16.22 20.29 -10.75
C VAL A 502 -15.88 18.99 -10.02
N ASP A 503 -16.49 17.90 -10.42
CA ASP A 503 -16.09 16.52 -10.07
C ASP A 503 -15.05 16.07 -11.10
N LYS A 504 -13.77 16.15 -10.74
CA LYS A 504 -12.68 15.74 -11.63
C LYS A 504 -12.20 14.34 -11.21
N MET A 505 -12.78 13.34 -11.82
CA MET A 505 -12.33 11.95 -11.75
C MET A 505 -12.10 11.45 -13.18
N PRO A 506 -10.84 11.31 -13.62
CA PRO A 506 -10.54 10.91 -14.99
C PRO A 506 -11.33 9.70 -15.45
N GLY A 507 -11.42 8.66 -14.62
CA GLY A 507 -12.12 7.42 -14.90
C GLY A 507 -13.66 7.51 -15.02
N ASN A 508 -14.29 8.63 -14.65
CA ASN A 508 -15.75 8.80 -14.75
C ASN A 508 -16.26 8.77 -16.21
N PHE A 509 -15.38 8.79 -17.23
CA PHE A 509 -15.77 8.55 -18.61
C PHE A 509 -16.54 7.23 -18.79
N ARG A 510 -16.29 6.22 -17.94
CA ARG A 510 -17.00 4.93 -17.95
C ARG A 510 -18.43 5.03 -17.42
N LEU A 511 -18.73 6.05 -16.65
CA LEU A 511 -19.99 6.24 -15.93
C LEU A 511 -20.84 7.38 -16.48
N LEU A 512 -20.48 7.98 -17.64
CA LEU A 512 -21.20 9.11 -18.20
C LEU A 512 -22.65 8.78 -18.57
N GLY A 513 -22.92 7.54 -18.99
CA GLY A 513 -24.28 7.07 -19.21
C GLY A 513 -25.14 7.16 -17.94
N PHE A 514 -24.62 6.69 -16.82
CA PHE A 514 -25.29 6.83 -15.52
C PHE A 514 -25.38 8.29 -15.07
N ALA A 515 -24.30 9.06 -15.24
CA ALA A 515 -24.31 10.48 -14.90
C ALA A 515 -25.43 11.25 -15.65
N ALA A 516 -25.67 10.93 -16.92
CA ALA A 516 -26.72 11.54 -17.71
C ALA A 516 -28.15 11.17 -17.25
N LEU A 517 -28.34 9.97 -16.71
CA LEU A 517 -29.62 9.58 -16.09
C LEU A 517 -29.83 10.27 -14.73
N LEU A 518 -28.76 10.42 -13.98
CA LEU A 518 -28.79 10.95 -12.62
C LEU A 518 -28.84 12.48 -12.58
N LEU A 519 -28.11 13.14 -13.48
CA LEU A 519 -27.86 14.59 -13.47
C LEU A 519 -28.02 15.17 -14.88
N PRO A 520 -29.25 15.24 -15.42
CA PRO A 520 -29.50 15.70 -16.78
C PRO A 520 -29.13 17.16 -17.06
N GLY A 521 -28.90 17.97 -16.01
CA GLY A 521 -28.40 19.34 -16.13
C GLY A 521 -26.87 19.47 -16.12
N ALA A 522 -26.12 18.39 -15.95
CA ALA A 522 -24.65 18.41 -15.86
C ALA A 522 -23.97 18.72 -17.21
N ARG A 523 -22.70 19.10 -17.16
CA ARG A 523 -21.81 19.28 -18.31
C ARG A 523 -20.58 18.40 -18.18
N VAL A 524 -20.01 18.05 -19.34
CA VAL A 524 -18.80 17.20 -19.40
C VAL A 524 -17.68 17.94 -20.12
N ILE A 525 -16.48 17.97 -19.52
CA ILE A 525 -15.25 18.37 -20.19
C ILE A 525 -14.39 17.12 -20.35
N SER A 526 -14.16 16.72 -21.60
CA SER A 526 -13.33 15.58 -21.96
C SER A 526 -11.94 16.06 -22.31
N CYS A 527 -10.97 15.83 -21.42
CA CYS A 527 -9.58 16.17 -21.67
C CYS A 527 -8.90 15.11 -22.54
N VAL A 528 -8.30 15.56 -23.63
CA VAL A 528 -7.65 14.74 -24.65
C VAL A 528 -6.18 15.15 -24.79
N SER A 529 -5.32 14.21 -25.17
CA SER A 529 -3.91 14.45 -25.52
C SER A 529 -3.42 13.35 -26.46
N ASP A 530 -2.22 13.50 -27.03
CA ASP A 530 -1.59 12.46 -27.82
C ASP A 530 -1.51 11.14 -27.01
N PRO A 531 -2.07 10.03 -27.52
CA PRO A 531 -2.12 8.77 -26.78
C PRO A 531 -0.74 8.20 -26.50
N ARG A 532 0.29 8.55 -27.29
CA ARG A 532 1.69 8.16 -27.07
C ARG A 532 2.27 8.89 -25.84
N ASP A 533 1.99 10.19 -25.69
CA ASP A 533 2.36 10.97 -24.52
C ASP A 533 1.61 10.55 -23.27
N ILE A 534 0.31 10.27 -23.39
CA ILE A 534 -0.50 9.71 -22.31
C ILE A 534 0.11 8.39 -21.84
N GLY A 535 0.36 7.45 -22.76
CA GLY A 535 0.95 6.14 -22.45
C GLY A 535 2.30 6.26 -21.79
N THR A 536 3.18 7.10 -22.36
CA THR A 536 4.51 7.40 -21.77
C THR A 536 4.36 7.95 -20.36
N SER A 537 3.50 8.95 -20.18
CA SER A 537 3.32 9.62 -18.90
C SER A 537 2.69 8.71 -17.84
N ILE A 538 1.76 7.82 -18.22
CA ILE A 538 1.18 6.82 -17.32
C ILE A 538 2.26 5.82 -16.90
N PHE A 539 2.98 5.24 -17.86
CA PHE A 539 4.00 4.22 -17.61
C PHE A 539 5.22 4.74 -16.82
N GLN A 540 5.45 6.05 -16.81
CA GLN A 540 6.49 6.67 -15.98
C GLN A 540 6.20 6.66 -14.49
N HIS A 541 4.96 6.43 -14.07
CA HIS A 541 4.54 6.57 -12.70
C HIS A 541 3.98 5.26 -12.14
N ARG A 542 4.21 5.04 -10.86
CA ARG A 542 3.41 4.11 -10.07
C ARG A 542 2.19 4.90 -9.60
N PHE A 543 1.01 4.57 -10.14
CA PHE A 543 -0.25 5.20 -9.70
C PHE A 543 -0.66 4.67 -8.33
N ASN A 544 -1.31 5.53 -7.55
CA ASN A 544 -2.07 5.15 -6.39
C ASN A 544 -3.41 4.57 -6.83
N GLY A 545 -3.91 3.56 -6.13
CA GLY A 545 -5.16 2.88 -6.46
C GLY A 545 -5.01 1.76 -7.49
N TYR A 546 -6.15 1.21 -7.90
CA TYR A 546 -6.23 0.04 -8.78
C TYR A 546 -6.25 0.47 -10.25
N HIS A 547 -5.08 0.39 -10.91
CA HIS A 547 -4.90 0.72 -12.33
C HIS A 547 -4.19 -0.42 -13.09
N PRO A 548 -4.75 -1.65 -13.11
CA PRO A 548 -4.04 -2.84 -13.62
C PRO A 548 -3.66 -2.72 -15.09
N TYR A 549 -4.43 -2.00 -15.91
CA TYR A 549 -4.14 -1.74 -17.33
C TYR A 549 -2.82 -0.98 -17.56
N SER A 550 -2.29 -0.32 -16.54
CA SER A 550 -1.05 0.47 -16.65
C SER A 550 0.23 -0.35 -16.44
N HIS A 551 0.12 -1.65 -16.14
CA HIS A 551 1.27 -2.48 -15.79
C HIS A 551 1.88 -3.22 -16.97
N ASP A 552 1.23 -3.22 -18.12
CA ASP A 552 1.77 -3.67 -19.40
C ASP A 552 1.58 -2.59 -20.46
N ILE A 553 2.58 -2.36 -21.30
CA ILE A 553 2.55 -1.26 -22.26
C ILE A 553 1.58 -1.51 -23.42
N ALA A 554 1.36 -2.79 -23.81
CA ALA A 554 0.37 -3.15 -24.81
C ALA A 554 -1.05 -3.06 -24.22
N ASP A 555 -1.27 -3.54 -22.99
CA ASP A 555 -2.56 -3.39 -22.29
C ASP A 555 -2.94 -1.92 -22.13
N LEU A 556 -1.97 -1.06 -21.86
CA LEU A 556 -2.18 0.38 -21.77
C LEU A 556 -2.62 0.97 -23.11
N GLY A 557 -1.98 0.60 -24.23
CA GLY A 557 -2.37 1.01 -25.57
C GLY A 557 -3.79 0.55 -25.91
N TRP A 558 -4.09 -0.72 -25.64
CA TRP A 558 -5.40 -1.32 -25.81
C TRP A 558 -6.48 -0.57 -24.99
N TYR A 559 -6.19 -0.26 -23.71
CA TYR A 559 -7.12 0.46 -22.83
C TYR A 559 -7.40 1.89 -23.32
N ILE A 560 -6.36 2.63 -23.76
CA ILE A 560 -6.50 3.97 -24.33
C ILE A 560 -7.42 3.93 -25.57
N ALA A 561 -7.23 2.95 -26.47
CA ALA A 561 -8.08 2.77 -27.63
C ALA A 561 -9.55 2.51 -27.25
N ARG A 562 -9.80 1.70 -26.22
CA ARG A 562 -11.15 1.43 -25.70
C ARG A 562 -11.79 2.67 -25.07
N GLN A 563 -11.02 3.45 -24.30
CA GLN A 563 -11.50 4.72 -23.76
C GLN A 563 -11.95 5.68 -24.89
N ARG A 564 -11.15 5.82 -25.95
CA ARG A 564 -11.49 6.66 -27.11
C ARG A 564 -12.74 6.15 -27.82
N ARG A 565 -12.90 4.83 -28.00
CA ARG A 565 -14.10 4.23 -28.58
C ARG A 565 -15.35 4.54 -27.75
N LEU A 566 -15.27 4.46 -26.41
CA LEU A 566 -16.38 4.80 -25.54
C LEU A 566 -16.73 6.28 -25.62
N MET A 567 -15.74 7.17 -25.70
CA MET A 567 -16.01 8.61 -25.85
C MET A 567 -16.70 8.90 -27.15
N ARG A 568 -16.33 8.28 -28.29
CA ARG A 568 -17.06 8.39 -29.57
C ARG A 568 -18.52 7.88 -29.47
N HIS A 569 -18.74 6.83 -28.65
CA HIS A 569 -20.11 6.39 -28.38
C HIS A 569 -20.88 7.48 -27.62
N TRP A 570 -20.29 8.05 -26.54
CA TRP A 570 -20.92 9.15 -25.79
C TRP A 570 -21.24 10.37 -26.68
N ASP A 571 -20.37 10.75 -27.59
CA ASP A 571 -20.60 11.83 -28.56
C ASP A 571 -21.82 11.58 -29.43
N SER A 572 -22.13 10.31 -29.72
CA SER A 572 -23.25 9.94 -30.57
C SER A 572 -24.59 9.81 -29.85
N VAL A 573 -24.60 9.52 -28.54
CA VAL A 573 -25.84 9.15 -27.85
C VAL A 573 -26.13 9.96 -26.58
N LEU A 574 -25.11 10.55 -25.93
CA LEU A 574 -25.27 11.18 -24.62
C LEU A 574 -26.05 12.51 -24.75
N PRO A 575 -27.10 12.75 -23.92
CA PRO A 575 -27.83 14.01 -23.94
C PRO A 575 -27.12 15.17 -23.24
N LEU A 576 -26.02 14.89 -22.50
CA LEU A 576 -25.22 15.93 -21.85
C LEU A 576 -24.29 16.62 -22.85
N PRO A 577 -24.12 17.96 -22.76
CA PRO A 577 -23.12 18.64 -23.58
C PRO A 577 -21.69 18.18 -23.18
N ILE A 578 -20.90 17.87 -24.24
CA ILE A 578 -19.50 17.46 -24.05
C ILE A 578 -18.61 18.49 -24.77
N LEU A 579 -17.65 19.06 -24.05
CA LEU A 579 -16.57 19.86 -24.60
C LEU A 579 -15.28 19.02 -24.64
N HIS A 580 -14.78 18.74 -25.84
CA HIS A 580 -13.43 18.16 -25.97
C HIS A 580 -12.38 19.26 -25.89
N LEU A 581 -11.37 19.02 -25.06
CA LEU A 581 -10.32 19.97 -24.74
C LEU A 581 -8.95 19.28 -24.85
N GLU A 582 -8.19 19.66 -25.86
CA GLU A 582 -6.84 19.15 -26.03
C GLU A 582 -5.84 19.88 -25.11
N LEU A 583 -4.86 19.16 -24.58
CA LEU A 583 -3.79 19.78 -23.77
C LEU A 583 -3.05 20.84 -24.59
N THR A 584 -2.86 20.61 -25.88
CA THR A 584 -2.23 21.55 -26.82
C THR A 584 -3.01 22.84 -26.99
N ASP A 585 -4.36 22.86 -26.79
CA ASP A 585 -5.15 24.09 -26.85
C ASP A 585 -4.72 25.08 -25.76
N TRP A 586 -4.52 24.61 -24.55
CA TRP A 586 -4.02 25.42 -23.43
C TRP A 586 -2.64 26.01 -23.68
N VAL A 587 -1.77 25.26 -24.38
CA VAL A 587 -0.39 25.69 -24.66
C VAL A 587 -0.35 26.70 -25.81
N ARG A 588 -1.18 26.49 -26.84
CA ARG A 588 -1.18 27.34 -28.06
C ARG A 588 -1.90 28.66 -27.87
N ASP A 589 -3.07 28.61 -27.26
CA ASP A 589 -3.94 29.79 -27.02
C ASP A 589 -4.66 29.68 -25.69
N PHE A 590 -3.98 30.02 -24.62
CA PHE A 590 -4.54 29.97 -23.27
C PHE A 590 -5.82 30.84 -23.16
N ALA A 591 -5.75 32.11 -23.63
CA ALA A 591 -6.85 33.06 -23.45
C ALA A 591 -8.09 32.69 -24.29
N GLY A 592 -7.93 32.24 -25.52
CA GLY A 592 -9.04 31.77 -26.35
C GLY A 592 -9.65 30.47 -25.83
N THR A 593 -8.78 29.55 -25.36
CA THR A 593 -9.24 28.29 -24.75
C THR A 593 -10.00 28.56 -23.45
N LEU A 594 -9.51 29.47 -22.58
CA LEU A 594 -10.21 29.85 -21.34
C LEU A 594 -11.60 30.42 -21.65
N ARG A 595 -11.72 31.33 -22.62
CA ARG A 595 -13.04 31.89 -23.04
C ARG A 595 -13.98 30.77 -23.51
N ARG A 596 -13.53 29.90 -24.41
CA ARG A 596 -14.30 28.76 -24.90
C ARG A 596 -14.81 27.86 -23.76
N VAL A 597 -13.99 27.59 -22.76
CA VAL A 597 -14.38 26.76 -21.63
C VAL A 597 -15.37 27.49 -20.72
N LEU A 598 -15.15 28.78 -20.44
CA LEU A 598 -16.06 29.58 -19.60
C LEU A 598 -17.41 29.78 -20.28
N ASP A 599 -17.45 30.05 -21.61
CA ASP A 599 -18.69 30.14 -22.40
C ASP A 599 -19.46 28.81 -22.37
N PHE A 600 -18.75 27.67 -22.50
CA PHE A 600 -19.37 26.35 -22.39
C PHE A 600 -19.98 26.10 -20.99
N LEU A 601 -19.44 26.71 -19.95
CA LEU A 601 -19.95 26.61 -18.58
C LEU A 601 -20.96 27.70 -18.20
N ASP A 602 -21.34 28.59 -19.11
CA ASP A 602 -22.15 29.80 -18.86
C ASP A 602 -21.59 30.66 -17.74
N LEU A 603 -20.28 30.90 -17.76
CA LEU A 603 -19.57 31.69 -16.75
C LEU A 603 -18.97 32.94 -17.38
N PRO A 604 -18.99 34.10 -16.68
CA PRO A 604 -18.30 35.29 -17.14
C PRO A 604 -16.79 35.08 -17.08
N TYR A 605 -16.06 35.86 -17.89
CA TYR A 605 -14.60 35.83 -17.82
C TYR A 605 -14.07 36.29 -16.45
N ASP A 606 -13.15 35.51 -15.87
CA ASP A 606 -12.47 35.83 -14.61
C ASP A 606 -10.95 35.80 -14.81
N PRO A 607 -10.23 36.95 -14.68
CA PRO A 607 -8.79 37.01 -14.84
C PRO A 607 -8.00 36.20 -13.78
N ALA A 608 -8.63 35.78 -12.69
CA ALA A 608 -8.00 34.91 -11.70
C ALA A 608 -7.60 33.55 -12.31
N CYS A 609 -8.33 33.08 -13.34
CA CYS A 609 -8.01 31.86 -14.05
C CYS A 609 -6.64 31.89 -14.75
N GLU A 610 -6.16 33.07 -15.18
CA GLU A 610 -4.82 33.21 -15.79
C GLU A 610 -3.70 33.03 -14.78
N ARG A 611 -3.99 33.25 -13.50
CA ARG A 611 -3.04 33.16 -12.38
C ARG A 611 -3.30 31.94 -11.49
N PHE A 612 -3.91 30.90 -12.04
CA PHE A 612 -4.24 29.66 -11.33
C PHE A 612 -3.07 29.06 -10.56
N HIS A 613 -1.85 29.15 -11.11
CA HIS A 613 -0.61 28.61 -10.53
C HIS A 613 -0.13 29.33 -9.26
N GLN A 614 -0.72 30.52 -8.93
CA GLN A 614 -0.41 31.30 -7.73
C GLN A 614 -1.32 30.95 -6.54
N GLN A 615 -2.29 30.05 -6.72
CA GLN A 615 -3.20 29.67 -5.67
C GLN A 615 -2.58 28.63 -4.72
N ASP A 616 -2.70 28.89 -3.42
CA ASP A 616 -2.28 27.93 -2.39
C ASP A 616 -3.37 26.89 -2.15
N ARG A 617 -3.57 26.00 -3.12
CA ARG A 617 -4.51 24.89 -3.05
C ARG A 617 -3.77 23.57 -2.96
N LYS A 618 -4.15 22.73 -1.98
CA LYS A 618 -3.60 21.36 -1.89
C LYS A 618 -4.08 20.51 -3.07
N VAL A 619 -3.15 20.05 -3.89
CA VAL A 619 -3.40 19.15 -5.03
C VAL A 619 -2.91 17.76 -4.66
N ARG A 620 -3.82 16.78 -4.64
CA ARG A 620 -3.55 15.40 -4.24
C ARG A 620 -3.39 14.44 -5.41
N THR A 621 -2.78 14.88 -6.51
CA THR A 621 -2.57 14.04 -7.70
C THR A 621 -1.10 13.96 -8.09
N VAL A 622 -0.73 12.97 -8.89
CA VAL A 622 0.62 12.83 -9.47
C VAL A 622 1.05 14.10 -10.22
N SER A 623 0.09 14.90 -10.71
CA SER A 623 0.32 16.15 -11.45
C SER A 623 0.49 17.38 -10.55
N ARG A 624 0.58 17.24 -9.21
CA ARG A 624 0.61 18.34 -8.23
C ARG A 624 1.69 19.41 -8.48
N PHE A 625 2.86 19.00 -8.99
CA PHE A 625 3.94 19.94 -9.27
C PHE A 625 3.73 20.70 -10.59
N GLN A 626 3.06 20.10 -11.58
CA GLN A 626 2.83 20.67 -12.89
C GLN A 626 1.84 21.82 -12.90
N VAL A 627 0.91 21.87 -11.94
CA VAL A 627 -0.11 22.93 -11.83
C VAL A 627 0.35 24.14 -11.01
N ARG A 628 1.56 24.11 -10.45
CA ARG A 628 2.16 25.23 -9.70
C ARG A 628 3.04 26.16 -10.54
N VAL A 629 3.12 25.88 -11.82
CA VAL A 629 3.83 26.68 -12.81
C VAL A 629 2.86 27.10 -13.92
N PRO A 630 3.14 28.19 -14.66
CA PRO A 630 2.35 28.54 -15.85
C PRO A 630 2.28 27.35 -16.83
N VAL A 631 1.23 27.34 -17.66
CA VAL A 631 1.09 26.32 -18.71
C VAL A 631 2.33 26.29 -19.57
N ASN A 632 2.82 25.07 -19.86
CA ASN A 632 4.03 24.84 -20.67
C ASN A 632 3.85 23.59 -21.54
N ASP A 633 4.77 23.38 -22.47
CA ASP A 633 4.76 22.29 -23.45
C ASP A 633 5.53 21.03 -23.01
N HIS A 634 6.09 21.03 -21.78
CA HIS A 634 6.92 19.93 -21.30
C HIS A 634 6.24 18.56 -21.28
N GLY A 635 4.89 18.53 -21.41
CA GLY A 635 4.09 17.32 -21.49
C GLY A 635 3.97 16.71 -22.89
N ILE A 636 4.38 17.43 -23.92
CA ILE A 636 4.13 17.13 -25.34
C ILE A 636 5.40 16.56 -25.99
N GLY A 637 5.26 15.49 -26.77
CA GLY A 637 6.37 14.84 -27.49
C GLY A 637 7.32 14.01 -26.63
N ARG A 638 6.98 13.76 -25.35
CA ARG A 638 7.81 12.97 -24.42
C ARG A 638 8.07 11.53 -24.85
N TRP A 639 7.21 11.00 -25.69
CA TRP A 639 7.32 9.64 -26.21
C TRP A 639 8.48 9.45 -27.21
N GLN A 640 8.91 10.53 -27.87
CA GLN A 640 9.85 10.46 -29.01
C GLN A 640 11.19 9.77 -28.65
N PRO A 641 11.88 10.10 -27.54
CA PRO A 641 13.14 9.47 -27.18
C PRO A 641 13.05 7.97 -26.88
N ILE A 642 11.85 7.44 -26.67
CA ILE A 642 11.59 6.03 -26.33
C ILE A 642 10.61 5.36 -27.31
N SER A 643 10.46 5.92 -28.51
CA SER A 643 9.50 5.45 -29.52
C SER A 643 9.61 3.96 -29.83
N ASP A 644 10.84 3.43 -29.88
CA ASP A 644 11.06 2.00 -30.11
C ASP A 644 10.48 1.10 -29.00
N ARG A 645 10.49 1.58 -27.78
CA ARG A 645 9.93 0.87 -26.61
C ARG A 645 8.41 0.97 -26.52
N LEU A 646 7.84 1.96 -27.18
CA LEU A 646 6.39 2.17 -27.27
C LEU A 646 5.71 1.43 -28.42
N ARG A 647 6.46 0.69 -29.25
CA ARG A 647 5.88 -0.09 -30.36
C ARG A 647 4.69 -0.95 -29.98
N PRO A 648 4.66 -1.68 -28.83
CA PRO A 648 3.49 -2.47 -28.45
C PRO A 648 2.25 -1.60 -28.18
N LEU A 649 2.40 -0.43 -27.55
CA LEU A 649 1.32 0.53 -27.33
C LEU A 649 0.80 1.08 -28.67
N ILE A 650 1.71 1.50 -29.56
CA ILE A 650 1.39 2.05 -30.86
C ILE A 650 0.64 1.02 -31.71
N ALA A 651 1.10 -0.23 -31.72
CA ALA A 651 0.46 -1.31 -32.47
C ALA A 651 -1.00 -1.57 -32.02
N GLU A 652 -1.30 -1.48 -30.73
CA GLU A 652 -2.67 -1.63 -30.23
C GLU A 652 -3.58 -0.46 -30.64
N LEU A 653 -3.04 0.76 -30.67
CA LEU A 653 -3.77 1.95 -31.14
C LEU A 653 -4.06 1.85 -32.64
N GLU A 654 -3.06 1.49 -33.46
CA GLU A 654 -3.21 1.31 -34.90
C GLU A 654 -4.18 0.18 -35.24
N ALA A 655 -4.11 -0.95 -34.52
CA ALA A 655 -5.05 -2.07 -34.68
C ALA A 655 -6.50 -1.68 -34.35
N ALA A 656 -6.70 -0.68 -33.48
CA ALA A 656 -7.99 -0.12 -33.15
C ALA A 656 -8.45 0.98 -34.17
N GLY A 657 -7.65 1.28 -35.19
CA GLY A 657 -7.94 2.29 -36.22
C GLY A 657 -7.75 3.74 -35.74
N GLU A 658 -6.94 3.94 -34.68
CA GLU A 658 -6.62 5.31 -34.23
C GLU A 658 -5.61 5.97 -35.17
N ASP A 659 -5.95 7.17 -35.68
CA ASP A 659 -5.00 8.01 -36.39
C ASP A 659 -4.10 8.74 -35.38
N LEU A 660 -2.83 8.40 -35.39
CA LEU A 660 -1.84 8.98 -34.47
C LEU A 660 -1.23 10.27 -34.99
N GLY A 661 -1.43 10.57 -36.24
CA GLY A 661 -0.90 11.76 -36.93
C GLY A 661 0.65 11.87 -36.88
N PRO A 662 1.24 12.75 -37.67
CA PRO A 662 2.63 13.12 -37.49
C PRO A 662 2.82 13.93 -36.19
N VAL A 663 4.03 13.86 -35.64
CA VAL A 663 4.39 14.75 -34.53
C VAL A 663 4.31 16.20 -35.01
N ASP A 664 3.62 17.05 -34.26
CA ASP A 664 3.59 18.48 -34.55
C ASP A 664 5.01 19.04 -34.48
N PRO A 665 5.54 19.59 -35.56
CA PRO A 665 6.91 20.11 -35.61
C PRO A 665 7.20 21.22 -34.59
N ALA A 666 6.16 21.88 -34.08
CA ALA A 666 6.26 22.91 -33.06
C ALA A 666 6.67 22.36 -31.69
N PHE A 667 6.44 21.05 -31.45
CA PHE A 667 6.75 20.40 -30.19
C PHE A 667 7.90 19.40 -30.40
N ARG A 668 9.13 19.86 -30.38
CA ARG A 668 10.31 18.99 -30.28
C ARG A 668 10.39 18.42 -28.86
N ALA A 669 10.95 17.20 -28.76
CA ALA A 669 11.22 16.61 -27.45
C ALA A 669 11.98 17.62 -26.56
N PRO A 670 11.50 17.97 -25.37
CA PRO A 670 12.15 18.95 -24.52
C PRO A 670 13.53 18.43 -24.13
N GLU A 671 14.53 19.31 -24.11
CA GLU A 671 15.76 19.07 -23.36
C GLU A 671 15.31 18.82 -21.92
N THR A 672 15.49 17.60 -21.44
CA THR A 672 14.89 17.07 -20.21
C THR A 672 15.15 17.97 -19.01
N ASP A 673 14.06 18.41 -18.39
CA ASP A 673 14.04 19.26 -17.20
C ASP A 673 14.84 18.65 -16.03
N ARG A 674 15.56 19.50 -15.32
CA ARG A 674 16.19 19.18 -14.04
C ARG A 674 15.08 19.09 -12.97
N GLN A 675 14.35 17.98 -12.90
CA GLN A 675 13.52 17.73 -11.73
C GLN A 675 14.38 17.16 -10.61
N THR A 676 14.38 17.84 -9.48
CA THR A 676 15.03 17.44 -8.22
C THR A 676 14.67 16.01 -7.85
N ILE A 677 15.68 15.24 -7.51
CA ILE A 677 15.53 13.89 -6.91
C ILE A 677 15.00 14.02 -5.49
#